data_185c9bede0fe32bd937b3c51374cb89a
#
_entry.id   185c9bede0fe32bd937b3c51374cb89a
#
_cell.length_a   1.000
_cell.length_b   1.000
_cell.length_c   1.000
_cell.angle_alpha   90.00
_cell.angle_beta   90.00
_cell.angle_gamma   90.00
#
_symmetry.space_group_name_H-M   'P 1'
#
loop_
_entity.id
_entity.type
_entity.pdbx_description
1 polymer ?
#
loop_
_entity_poly.entity_id
_entity_poly.type
_entity_poly.pdbx_seq_one_letter_code
_entity_poly.pdbx_strand_id
1 'polypeptide(L)'
;MSSRHINLQKATPLEVLQHFWGHSSFREKQEEIISSVLNGHDTIGLLPTGGGKSICFQVPGLLLNGITLVITPLISLMKDQVDNLRSRGIKAATIHSGMGGDKIRQTVDNCLYGNYKFLYISPERLASEHFRQQLIDLPISLLVIDECHCISQWGYDFRPSYLNILELRTILPDIPVLALTATATPEVVIDIQRILGFNSTAQFFQRSFYRENLSYSIRRTNDKEGMLAHILRHVPGSAIVYCRSRDLCRDMARYITTELGETATFFHAGLTHFERDTRQEKWMKGEYRIMVATNAFGMGIDKPDVRLVIHLTMPSSLEEYFQEAGRAGRDGQRSYAVALVAENDVSLLKRRLTDSFPDRAYILHTYDMLCNYFGIGEGEGLNQGYDFDIQRFIRLFGMHPAQTKPAIDIMALSGWLEYNEDDSSSRVMITCKREDLYKAEVGHDTLLRALLRSYTGLFADYVFISEQDLALMTGYTTDEIYGFLTALTIQGVLQYIPKKNIPRIIFRVRREDPNYLKLPPSAYQERYDRAEKRITSVINYLTEDTLCRSRQLLTYFGEEEALSCAKCDVCLSTPSVGLKHYILEDCKNLLISIYQNGQEIINLQEIINALKYNASDILLAIRFLSVETPELGLEIIGDLIRLSPQTE
;
A
#
# COMPACT_ATOMS: atom_id res chain seq x y z
N MET A 1 12.43 -22.42 -29.07
CA MET A 1 12.44 -21.08 -29.69
C MET A 1 13.84 -20.52 -29.53
N SER A 2 14.49 -20.17 -30.64
CA SER A 2 15.89 -19.73 -30.69
C SER A 2 16.08 -18.48 -29.83
N SER A 3 16.95 -18.55 -28.81
CA SER A 3 17.36 -17.42 -27.97
C SER A 3 18.17 -16.43 -28.82
N ARG A 4 17.50 -15.52 -29.52
CA ARG A 4 18.19 -14.37 -30.10
C ARG A 4 18.67 -13.52 -28.93
N HIS A 5 19.99 -13.44 -28.74
CA HIS A 5 20.59 -12.49 -27.78
C HIS A 5 20.24 -11.07 -28.23
N ILE A 6 19.46 -10.36 -27.41
CA ILE A 6 19.18 -8.94 -27.65
C ILE A 6 20.39 -8.10 -27.21
N ASN A 7 20.82 -7.19 -28.06
CA ASN A 7 21.83 -6.21 -27.68
C ASN A 7 21.15 -5.01 -27.03
N LEU A 8 21.10 -4.96 -25.69
CA LEU A 8 20.43 -3.93 -24.91
C LEU A 8 20.94 -2.50 -25.21
N GLN A 9 22.19 -2.34 -25.64
CA GLN A 9 22.75 -1.01 -25.97
C GLN A 9 22.17 -0.39 -27.25
N LYS A 10 21.54 -1.20 -28.10
CA LYS A 10 20.97 -0.76 -29.39
C LYS A 10 19.47 -1.04 -29.49
N ALA A 11 18.92 -1.70 -28.50
CA ALA A 11 17.51 -2.11 -28.51
C ALA A 11 16.59 -0.91 -28.20
N THR A 12 15.46 -0.87 -28.88
CA THR A 12 14.36 0.05 -28.57
C THR A 12 13.57 -0.44 -27.35
N PRO A 13 12.86 0.44 -26.63
CA PRO A 13 12.00 0.04 -25.53
C PRO A 13 10.99 -1.06 -25.92
N LEU A 14 10.43 -0.99 -27.12
CA LEU A 14 9.46 -1.98 -27.62
C LEU A 14 10.11 -3.36 -27.84
N GLU A 15 11.33 -3.40 -28.40
CA GLU A 15 12.06 -4.67 -28.57
C GLU A 15 12.40 -5.32 -27.24
N VAL A 16 12.74 -4.53 -26.21
CA VAL A 16 12.95 -5.02 -24.84
C VAL A 16 11.65 -5.60 -24.26
N LEU A 17 10.52 -4.89 -24.42
CA LEU A 17 9.20 -5.37 -23.99
C LEU A 17 8.84 -6.69 -24.65
N GLN A 18 9.01 -6.80 -25.96
CA GLN A 18 8.70 -8.02 -26.74
C GLN A 18 9.59 -9.18 -26.32
N HIS A 19 10.90 -8.92 -26.14
CA HIS A 19 11.87 -9.97 -25.81
C HIS A 19 11.65 -10.57 -24.42
N PHE A 20 11.49 -9.75 -23.39
CA PHE A 20 11.43 -10.21 -22.00
C PHE A 20 10.02 -10.51 -21.49
N TRP A 21 8.99 -9.84 -22.02
CA TRP A 21 7.60 -9.99 -21.55
C TRP A 21 6.65 -10.55 -22.61
N GLY A 22 7.05 -10.59 -23.88
CA GLY A 22 6.23 -11.15 -24.96
C GLY A 22 5.06 -10.24 -25.39
N HIS A 23 5.02 -9.00 -24.91
CA HIS A 23 3.97 -8.05 -25.29
C HIS A 23 4.32 -7.35 -26.60
N SER A 24 3.34 -7.22 -27.51
CA SER A 24 3.53 -6.60 -28.82
C SER A 24 3.46 -5.07 -28.80
N SER A 25 2.90 -4.48 -27.76
CA SER A 25 2.74 -3.03 -27.62
C SER A 25 2.71 -2.62 -26.15
N PHE A 26 3.03 -1.36 -25.89
CA PHE A 26 2.83 -0.73 -24.59
C PHE A 26 1.34 -0.47 -24.35
N ARG A 27 0.97 -0.47 -23.06
CA ARG A 27 -0.32 0.06 -22.64
C ARG A 27 -0.28 1.58 -22.63
N GLU A 28 -1.44 2.21 -22.62
CA GLU A 28 -1.59 3.66 -22.53
C GLU A 28 -0.72 4.26 -21.43
N LYS A 29 0.00 5.35 -21.74
CA LYS A 29 0.94 6.09 -20.89
C LYS A 29 2.24 5.37 -20.51
N GLN A 30 2.41 4.09 -20.79
CA GLN A 30 3.67 3.39 -20.47
C GLN A 30 4.84 3.91 -21.33
N GLU A 31 4.63 4.09 -22.62
CA GLU A 31 5.68 4.53 -23.55
C GLU A 31 6.13 5.96 -23.24
N GLU A 32 5.18 6.86 -22.94
CA GLU A 32 5.49 8.23 -22.56
C GLU A 32 6.31 8.29 -21.26
N ILE A 33 5.93 7.49 -20.24
CA ILE A 33 6.67 7.39 -18.97
C ILE A 33 8.09 6.86 -19.22
N ILE A 34 8.22 5.79 -20.00
CA ILE A 34 9.52 5.19 -20.33
C ILE A 34 10.40 6.19 -21.07
N SER A 35 9.85 6.90 -22.05
CA SER A 35 10.56 7.92 -22.81
C SER A 35 11.01 9.08 -21.93
N SER A 36 10.17 9.54 -21.02
CA SER A 36 10.50 10.58 -20.05
C SER A 36 11.70 10.20 -19.17
N VAL A 37 11.67 8.97 -18.62
CA VAL A 37 12.76 8.43 -17.80
C VAL A 37 14.07 8.29 -18.59
N LEU A 38 14.00 7.77 -19.82
CA LEU A 38 15.18 7.62 -20.68
C LEU A 38 15.79 8.97 -21.09
N ASN A 39 15.00 10.03 -21.14
CA ASN A 39 15.46 11.40 -21.36
C ASN A 39 16.00 12.08 -20.08
N GLY A 40 16.04 11.36 -18.94
CA GLY A 40 16.60 11.86 -17.69
C GLY A 40 15.66 12.79 -16.90
N HIS A 41 14.36 12.79 -17.18
CA HIS A 41 13.40 13.61 -16.44
C HIS A 41 12.90 12.90 -15.21
N ASP A 42 12.78 13.64 -14.10
CA ASP A 42 11.96 13.19 -12.96
C ASP A 42 10.51 13.01 -13.42
N THR A 43 9.90 11.88 -13.06
CA THR A 43 8.63 11.48 -13.64
C THR A 43 7.68 10.94 -12.57
N ILE A 44 6.42 11.36 -12.60
CA ILE A 44 5.33 10.73 -11.84
C ILE A 44 4.41 9.98 -12.79
N GLY A 45 4.20 8.71 -12.52
CA GLY A 45 3.24 7.87 -13.21
C GLY A 45 2.07 7.47 -12.31
N LEU A 46 0.88 8.00 -12.60
CA LEU A 46 -0.36 7.64 -11.92
C LEU A 46 -1.11 6.64 -12.79
N LEU A 47 -0.96 5.36 -12.48
CA LEU A 47 -1.48 4.26 -13.27
C LEU A 47 -2.36 3.35 -12.39
N PRO A 48 -3.58 3.00 -12.81
CA PRO A 48 -4.49 2.17 -12.02
C PRO A 48 -3.89 0.81 -11.69
N THR A 49 -4.45 0.15 -10.69
CA THR A 49 -4.07 -1.23 -10.34
C THR A 49 -4.24 -2.15 -11.55
N GLY A 50 -3.21 -2.95 -11.86
CA GLY A 50 -3.17 -3.76 -13.09
C GLY A 50 -2.78 -2.98 -14.36
N GLY A 51 -2.48 -1.68 -14.26
CA GLY A 51 -2.03 -0.82 -15.36
C GLY A 51 -0.62 -1.12 -15.88
N GLY A 52 0.10 -2.07 -15.25
CA GLY A 52 1.45 -2.46 -15.68
C GLY A 52 2.55 -1.51 -15.20
N LYS A 53 2.44 -0.94 -14.00
CA LYS A 53 3.43 -0.04 -13.37
C LYS A 53 4.87 -0.56 -13.46
N SER A 54 5.06 -1.87 -13.22
CA SER A 54 6.41 -2.47 -13.22
C SER A 54 7.13 -2.35 -14.57
N ILE A 55 6.43 -2.41 -15.68
CA ILE A 55 6.99 -2.24 -17.03
C ILE A 55 7.59 -0.84 -17.21
N CYS A 56 6.97 0.18 -16.60
CA CYS A 56 7.41 1.57 -16.71
C CYS A 56 8.83 1.81 -16.16
N PHE A 57 9.33 0.97 -15.26
CA PHE A 57 10.70 1.05 -14.77
C PHE A 57 11.59 -0.13 -15.17
N GLN A 58 10.99 -1.32 -15.41
CA GLN A 58 11.78 -2.49 -15.78
C GLN A 58 12.35 -2.37 -17.20
N VAL A 59 11.59 -1.82 -18.14
CA VAL A 59 12.07 -1.60 -19.51
C VAL A 59 13.19 -0.55 -19.54
N PRO A 60 13.04 0.69 -19.04
CA PRO A 60 14.13 1.66 -19.06
C PRO A 60 15.31 1.22 -18.18
N GLY A 61 15.08 0.52 -17.07
CA GLY A 61 16.15 -0.02 -16.22
C GLY A 61 17.05 -1.04 -16.92
N LEU A 62 16.55 -1.77 -17.91
CA LEU A 62 17.35 -2.66 -18.75
C LEU A 62 18.19 -1.88 -19.78
N LEU A 63 17.65 -0.79 -20.29
CA LEU A 63 18.30 0.04 -21.31
C LEU A 63 19.35 0.98 -20.73
N LEU A 64 19.14 1.49 -19.53
CA LEU A 64 20.07 2.36 -18.83
C LEU A 64 21.35 1.61 -18.42
N ASN A 65 22.49 2.33 -18.45
CA ASN A 65 23.75 1.80 -17.98
C ASN A 65 23.83 1.93 -16.44
N GLY A 66 23.73 0.80 -15.74
CA GLY A 66 23.79 0.78 -14.29
C GLY A 66 22.66 -0.01 -13.67
N ILE A 67 22.38 0.31 -12.42
CA ILE A 67 21.40 -0.37 -11.55
C ILE A 67 20.19 0.53 -11.36
N THR A 68 19.01 -0.02 -11.52
CA THR A 68 17.76 0.60 -11.08
C THR A 68 17.53 0.26 -9.61
N LEU A 69 17.57 1.27 -8.77
CA LEU A 69 17.24 1.15 -7.34
C LEU A 69 15.73 1.33 -7.16
N VAL A 70 15.04 0.28 -6.68
CA VAL A 70 13.58 0.29 -6.49
C VAL A 70 13.26 0.28 -5.00
N ILE A 71 12.59 1.32 -4.54
CA ILE A 71 12.09 1.43 -3.17
C ILE A 71 10.62 1.05 -3.16
N THR A 72 10.27 0.02 -2.39
CA THR A 72 8.89 -0.49 -2.29
C THR A 72 8.58 -0.95 -0.85
N PRO A 73 7.33 -0.80 -0.38
CA PRO A 73 7.02 -0.95 1.04
C PRO A 73 6.86 -2.41 1.51
N LEU A 74 6.78 -3.37 0.59
CA LEU A 74 6.42 -4.75 0.91
C LEU A 74 7.49 -5.75 0.51
N ILE A 75 7.98 -6.50 1.49
CA ILE A 75 9.00 -7.54 1.29
C ILE A 75 8.48 -8.68 0.38
N SER A 76 7.21 -9.08 0.52
CA SER A 76 6.61 -10.10 -0.35
C SER A 76 6.61 -9.67 -1.81
N LEU A 77 6.18 -8.43 -2.09
CA LEU A 77 6.18 -7.87 -3.44
C LEU A 77 7.60 -7.78 -4.03
N MET A 78 8.60 -7.39 -3.21
CA MET A 78 10.00 -7.39 -3.66
C MET A 78 10.45 -8.77 -4.12
N LYS A 79 10.15 -9.80 -3.32
CA LYS A 79 10.52 -11.19 -3.65
C LYS A 79 9.86 -11.64 -4.95
N ASP A 80 8.56 -11.44 -5.08
CA ASP A 80 7.80 -11.81 -6.27
C ASP A 80 8.33 -11.10 -7.53
N GLN A 81 8.63 -9.79 -7.43
CA GLN A 81 9.23 -9.02 -8.53
C GLN A 81 10.62 -9.53 -8.91
N VAL A 82 11.47 -9.80 -7.92
CA VAL A 82 12.83 -10.31 -8.17
C VAL A 82 12.80 -11.70 -8.75
N ASP A 83 11.96 -12.59 -8.26
CA ASP A 83 11.84 -13.97 -8.79
C ASP A 83 11.28 -13.95 -10.22
N ASN A 84 10.35 -13.04 -10.51
CA ASN A 84 9.83 -12.83 -11.85
C ASN A 84 10.90 -12.30 -12.83
N LEU A 85 11.75 -11.37 -12.40
CA LEU A 85 12.87 -10.88 -13.20
C LEU A 85 13.92 -12.00 -13.43
N ARG A 86 14.28 -12.75 -12.39
CA ARG A 86 15.23 -13.86 -12.47
C ARG A 86 14.76 -14.98 -13.39
N SER A 87 13.46 -15.29 -13.37
CA SER A 87 12.87 -16.29 -14.28
C SER A 87 13.00 -15.89 -15.77
N ARG A 88 13.17 -14.58 -16.05
CA ARG A 88 13.45 -14.03 -17.39
C ARG A 88 14.95 -13.87 -17.69
N GLY A 89 15.82 -14.35 -16.81
CA GLY A 89 17.26 -14.23 -16.96
C GLY A 89 17.82 -12.84 -16.59
N ILE A 90 17.04 -11.99 -15.93
CA ILE A 90 17.46 -10.66 -15.50
C ILE A 90 17.98 -10.72 -14.06
N LYS A 91 19.22 -10.24 -13.84
CA LYS A 91 19.82 -10.22 -12.50
C LYS A 91 19.18 -9.13 -11.64
N ALA A 92 18.54 -9.56 -10.58
CA ALA A 92 17.89 -8.69 -9.59
C ALA A 92 18.17 -9.17 -8.17
N ALA A 93 18.22 -8.26 -7.20
CA ALA A 93 18.46 -8.55 -5.79
C ALA A 93 17.49 -7.79 -4.89
N THR A 94 17.36 -8.24 -3.61
CA THR A 94 16.59 -7.57 -2.58
C THR A 94 17.44 -7.31 -1.34
N ILE A 95 17.22 -6.16 -0.68
CA ILE A 95 17.71 -5.87 0.65
C ILE A 95 16.54 -5.34 1.49
N HIS A 96 16.17 -6.06 2.56
CA HIS A 96 15.04 -5.71 3.41
C HIS A 96 15.38 -5.77 4.91
N SER A 97 14.49 -5.29 5.76
CA SER A 97 14.71 -5.13 7.20
C SER A 97 15.01 -6.43 7.97
N GLY A 98 14.68 -7.60 7.44
CA GLY A 98 14.98 -8.89 8.08
C GLY A 98 16.33 -9.52 7.71
N MET A 99 17.19 -8.83 6.93
CA MET A 99 18.49 -9.38 6.50
C MET A 99 19.61 -8.98 7.44
N GLY A 100 20.47 -9.94 7.79
CA GLY A 100 21.69 -9.72 8.58
C GLY A 100 22.76 -8.94 7.80
N GLY A 101 23.65 -8.24 8.51
CA GLY A 101 24.65 -7.33 7.96
C GLY A 101 25.55 -7.96 6.90
N ASP A 102 26.05 -9.18 7.14
CA ASP A 102 26.92 -9.88 6.16
C ASP A 102 26.22 -10.17 4.85
N LYS A 103 24.95 -10.58 4.91
CA LYS A 103 24.16 -10.85 3.72
C LYS A 103 23.86 -9.57 2.94
N ILE A 104 23.68 -8.45 3.64
CA ILE A 104 23.51 -7.14 3.01
C ILE A 104 24.79 -6.76 2.27
N ARG A 105 25.96 -6.83 2.96
CA ARG A 105 27.27 -6.52 2.37
C ARG A 105 27.53 -7.39 1.14
N GLN A 106 27.35 -8.70 1.26
CA GLN A 106 27.48 -9.61 0.12
C GLN A 106 26.55 -9.25 -1.04
N THR A 107 25.32 -8.81 -0.77
CA THR A 107 24.37 -8.41 -1.80
C THR A 107 24.80 -7.11 -2.48
N VAL A 108 25.32 -6.13 -1.73
CA VAL A 108 25.87 -4.88 -2.29
C VAL A 108 27.10 -5.18 -3.16
N ASP A 109 28.04 -6.02 -2.68
CA ASP A 109 29.22 -6.44 -3.45
C ASP A 109 28.82 -7.17 -4.74
N ASN A 110 27.83 -8.05 -4.67
CA ASN A 110 27.28 -8.73 -5.84
C ASN A 110 26.64 -7.74 -6.82
N CYS A 111 26.00 -6.70 -6.36
CA CYS A 111 25.45 -5.65 -7.21
C CYS A 111 26.56 -4.84 -7.88
N LEU A 112 27.64 -4.53 -7.15
CA LEU A 112 28.77 -3.74 -7.67
C LEU A 112 29.53 -4.49 -8.77
N TYR A 113 29.81 -5.79 -8.59
CA TYR A 113 30.68 -6.56 -9.48
C TYR A 113 29.92 -7.56 -10.38
N GLY A 114 28.64 -7.83 -10.11
CA GLY A 114 27.90 -8.93 -10.70
C GLY A 114 26.98 -8.56 -11.87
N ASN A 115 27.04 -7.35 -12.41
CA ASN A 115 26.15 -6.86 -13.49
C ASN A 115 24.65 -7.02 -13.16
N TYR A 116 24.26 -6.66 -11.94
CA TYR A 116 22.86 -6.60 -11.55
C TYR A 116 22.19 -5.39 -12.21
N LYS A 117 20.92 -5.57 -12.62
CA LYS A 117 20.12 -4.51 -13.23
C LYS A 117 19.12 -3.88 -12.26
N PHE A 118 18.67 -4.65 -11.26
CA PHE A 118 17.68 -4.18 -10.28
C PHE A 118 18.12 -4.52 -8.86
N LEU A 119 18.03 -3.52 -7.99
CA LEU A 119 18.17 -3.66 -6.55
C LEU A 119 16.89 -3.14 -5.87
N TYR A 120 16.12 -4.04 -5.26
CA TYR A 120 14.92 -3.69 -4.49
C TYR A 120 15.28 -3.50 -3.03
N ILE A 121 14.85 -2.41 -2.44
CA ILE A 121 15.10 -2.12 -1.02
C ILE A 121 13.81 -1.72 -0.30
N SER A 122 13.75 -2.03 1.00
CA SER A 122 12.70 -1.49 1.86
C SER A 122 13.07 -0.08 2.35
N PRO A 123 12.11 0.85 2.49
CA PRO A 123 12.38 2.23 2.90
C PRO A 123 13.01 2.33 4.31
N GLU A 124 12.74 1.37 5.21
CA GLU A 124 13.34 1.31 6.54
C GLU A 124 14.87 1.17 6.50
N ARG A 125 15.41 0.56 5.45
CA ARG A 125 16.87 0.43 5.28
C ARG A 125 17.58 1.75 5.08
N LEU A 126 16.88 2.72 4.52
CA LEU A 126 17.42 4.06 4.31
C LEU A 126 17.60 4.86 5.62
N ALA A 127 17.06 4.42 6.74
CA ALA A 127 17.33 5.02 8.05
C ALA A 127 18.81 4.88 8.48
N SER A 128 19.52 3.84 7.98
CA SER A 128 20.94 3.62 8.26
C SER A 128 21.83 4.48 7.38
N GLU A 129 22.54 5.43 7.96
CA GLU A 129 23.52 6.25 7.25
C GLU A 129 24.61 5.40 6.59
N HIS A 130 25.13 4.39 7.32
CA HIS A 130 26.11 3.46 6.77
C HIS A 130 25.61 2.76 5.51
N PHE A 131 24.34 2.34 5.48
CA PHE A 131 23.77 1.72 4.30
C PHE A 131 23.61 2.73 3.15
N ARG A 132 23.20 3.97 3.43
CA ARG A 132 23.13 5.03 2.40
C ARG A 132 24.49 5.31 1.79
N GLN A 133 25.56 5.33 2.58
CA GLN A 133 26.93 5.49 2.06
C GLN A 133 27.34 4.34 1.14
N GLN A 134 26.96 3.09 1.44
CA GLN A 134 27.23 1.96 0.57
C GLN A 134 26.50 2.06 -0.79
N LEU A 135 25.36 2.76 -0.87
CA LEU A 135 24.64 2.97 -2.12
C LEU A 135 25.34 3.95 -3.07
N ILE A 136 26.21 4.84 -2.56
CA ILE A 136 26.96 5.80 -3.37
C ILE A 136 27.95 5.09 -4.31
N ASP A 137 28.52 3.98 -3.85
CA ASP A 137 29.50 3.22 -4.61
C ASP A 137 28.86 2.41 -5.76
N LEU A 138 27.52 2.23 -5.73
CA LEU A 138 26.80 1.51 -6.77
C LEU A 138 26.54 2.41 -8.00
N PRO A 139 26.69 1.88 -9.22
CA PRO A 139 26.38 2.61 -10.44
C PRO A 139 24.87 2.74 -10.65
N ILE A 140 24.20 3.48 -9.76
CA ILE A 140 22.75 3.70 -9.84
C ILE A 140 22.44 4.64 -11.00
N SER A 141 21.53 4.24 -11.88
CA SER A 141 21.13 5.00 -13.07
C SER A 141 19.66 5.46 -13.06
N LEU A 142 18.85 4.89 -12.16
CA LEU A 142 17.45 5.24 -11.99
C LEU A 142 17.02 4.97 -10.54
N LEU A 143 16.33 5.91 -9.92
CA LEU A 143 15.66 5.74 -8.63
C LEU A 143 14.15 5.57 -8.86
N VAL A 144 13.60 4.45 -8.44
CA VAL A 144 12.16 4.15 -8.55
C VAL A 144 11.54 4.15 -7.16
N ILE A 145 10.46 4.90 -7.00
CA ILE A 145 9.67 4.95 -5.78
C ILE A 145 8.31 4.32 -6.10
N ASP A 146 8.17 3.03 -5.77
CA ASP A 146 6.91 2.34 -5.93
C ASP A 146 5.98 2.65 -4.74
N GLU A 147 4.67 2.68 -5.00
CA GLU A 147 3.65 3.13 -4.06
C GLU A 147 4.01 4.49 -3.42
N CYS A 148 4.41 5.45 -4.27
CA CYS A 148 4.93 6.75 -3.84
C CYS A 148 3.94 7.58 -3.01
N HIS A 149 2.64 7.25 -3.01
CA HIS A 149 1.66 7.86 -2.11
C HIS A 149 2.01 7.68 -0.62
N CYS A 150 2.83 6.66 -0.29
CA CYS A 150 3.31 6.43 1.08
C CYS A 150 4.23 7.53 1.61
N ILE A 151 4.81 8.39 0.74
CA ILE A 151 5.66 9.51 1.18
C ILE A 151 4.84 10.70 1.68
N SER A 152 3.59 10.81 1.25
CA SER A 152 2.71 11.93 1.56
C SER A 152 1.89 11.68 2.82
N GLN A 153 1.90 12.62 3.74
CA GLN A 153 0.99 12.60 4.88
C GLN A 153 -0.49 12.75 4.48
N TRP A 154 -0.75 13.23 3.26
CA TRP A 154 -2.07 13.27 2.65
C TRP A 154 -2.47 11.94 2.03
N GLY A 155 -1.52 11.02 1.83
CA GLY A 155 -1.77 9.64 1.39
C GLY A 155 -2.51 8.82 2.46
N TYR A 156 -3.29 7.83 2.05
CA TYR A 156 -4.05 6.97 2.97
C TYR A 156 -3.16 5.97 3.74
N ASP A 157 -1.98 5.63 3.21
CA ASP A 157 -0.98 4.72 3.81
C ASP A 157 0.37 5.46 3.99
N PHE A 158 0.35 6.56 4.73
CA PHE A 158 1.58 7.30 5.03
C PHE A 158 2.55 6.45 5.85
N ARG A 159 3.81 6.38 5.39
CA ARG A 159 4.89 5.65 6.05
C ARG A 159 6.07 6.58 6.32
N PRO A 160 6.36 6.90 7.58
CA PRO A 160 7.48 7.79 7.93
C PRO A 160 8.82 7.36 7.33
N SER A 161 9.05 6.04 7.18
CA SER A 161 10.27 5.50 6.57
C SER A 161 10.50 5.96 5.13
N TYR A 162 9.45 6.34 4.38
CA TYR A 162 9.59 6.92 3.04
C TYR A 162 10.23 8.30 3.04
N LEU A 163 10.19 9.04 4.13
CA LEU A 163 10.86 10.34 4.23
C LEU A 163 12.39 10.21 4.15
N ASN A 164 12.95 9.05 4.49
CA ASN A 164 14.39 8.79 4.34
C ASN A 164 14.87 8.81 2.87
N ILE A 165 13.94 8.75 1.90
CA ILE A 165 14.23 8.89 0.46
C ILE A 165 14.80 10.28 0.15
N LEU A 166 14.40 11.31 0.91
CA LEU A 166 14.92 12.67 0.74
C LEU A 166 16.43 12.75 0.96
N GLU A 167 16.93 12.03 1.98
CA GLU A 167 18.36 11.98 2.25
C GLU A 167 19.12 11.28 1.11
N LEU A 168 18.54 10.21 0.55
CA LEU A 168 19.10 9.54 -0.61
C LEU A 168 19.11 10.45 -1.85
N ARG A 169 18.04 11.21 -2.05
CA ARG A 169 17.96 12.19 -3.16
C ARG A 169 19.03 13.28 -3.04
N THR A 170 19.34 13.72 -1.82
CA THR A 170 20.42 14.69 -1.56
C THR A 170 21.81 14.13 -1.91
N ILE A 171 22.00 12.83 -1.68
CA ILE A 171 23.27 12.14 -1.98
C ILE A 171 23.40 11.82 -3.48
N LEU A 172 22.29 11.57 -4.17
CA LEU A 172 22.22 11.20 -5.59
C LEU A 172 21.40 12.23 -6.40
N PRO A 173 21.84 13.49 -6.50
CA PRO A 173 21.01 14.58 -7.06
C PRO A 173 20.76 14.46 -8.56
N ASP A 174 21.70 13.86 -9.30
CA ASP A 174 21.68 13.81 -10.77
C ASP A 174 20.92 12.59 -11.32
N ILE A 175 20.47 11.68 -10.45
CA ILE A 175 19.79 10.46 -10.88
C ILE A 175 18.30 10.76 -11.05
N PRO A 176 17.70 10.45 -12.22
CA PRO A 176 16.28 10.66 -12.44
C PRO A 176 15.44 9.79 -11.49
N VAL A 177 14.31 10.34 -11.05
CA VAL A 177 13.36 9.66 -10.15
C VAL A 177 12.09 9.33 -10.92
N LEU A 178 11.68 8.07 -10.84
CA LEU A 178 10.37 7.63 -11.30
C LEU A 178 9.50 7.27 -10.07
N ALA A 179 8.52 8.10 -9.78
CA ALA A 179 7.55 7.88 -8.72
C ALA A 179 6.26 7.27 -9.30
N LEU A 180 5.87 6.09 -8.81
CA LEU A 180 4.71 5.35 -9.31
C LEU A 180 3.70 5.09 -8.20
N THR A 181 2.42 5.27 -8.51
CA THR A 181 1.32 4.87 -7.63
C THR A 181 0.06 4.53 -8.42
N ALA A 182 -0.85 3.78 -7.79
CA ALA A 182 -2.16 3.47 -8.35
C ALA A 182 -3.29 4.31 -7.76
N THR A 183 -3.06 4.96 -6.64
CA THR A 183 -4.11 5.63 -5.85
C THR A 183 -3.54 6.91 -5.25
N ALA A 184 -3.72 8.03 -5.93
CA ALA A 184 -3.37 9.34 -5.42
C ALA A 184 -4.41 10.36 -5.87
N THR A 185 -4.87 11.19 -4.94
CA THR A 185 -5.69 12.37 -5.26
C THR A 185 -4.80 13.50 -5.78
N PRO A 186 -5.36 14.53 -6.42
CA PRO A 186 -4.58 15.67 -6.89
C PRO A 186 -3.72 16.32 -5.79
N GLU A 187 -4.25 16.43 -4.56
CA GLU A 187 -3.50 16.96 -3.42
C GLU A 187 -2.29 16.09 -3.07
N VAL A 188 -2.44 14.76 -3.13
CA VAL A 188 -1.33 13.81 -2.87
C VAL A 188 -0.25 13.93 -3.95
N VAL A 189 -0.63 14.10 -5.22
CA VAL A 189 0.33 14.29 -6.33
C VAL A 189 1.16 15.56 -6.12
N ILE A 190 0.51 16.67 -5.78
CA ILE A 190 1.20 17.94 -5.50
C ILE A 190 2.18 17.79 -4.32
N ASP A 191 1.75 17.10 -3.27
CA ASP A 191 2.58 16.87 -2.09
C ASP A 191 3.80 15.98 -2.40
N ILE A 192 3.61 14.91 -3.20
CA ILE A 192 4.71 14.06 -3.67
C ILE A 192 5.75 14.88 -4.43
N GLN A 193 5.32 15.74 -5.38
CA GLN A 193 6.22 16.61 -6.15
C GLN A 193 7.02 17.53 -5.24
N ARG A 194 6.34 18.15 -4.27
CA ARG A 194 6.96 19.06 -3.30
C ARG A 194 7.99 18.33 -2.43
N ILE A 195 7.61 17.17 -1.87
CA ILE A 195 8.47 16.39 -0.98
C ILE A 195 9.70 15.88 -1.74
N LEU A 196 9.54 15.32 -2.94
CA LEU A 196 10.65 14.80 -3.74
C LEU A 196 11.50 15.90 -4.40
N GLY A 197 11.14 17.17 -4.22
CA GLY A 197 11.87 18.31 -4.78
C GLY A 197 11.89 18.31 -6.31
N PHE A 198 10.82 17.88 -6.94
CA PHE A 198 10.69 17.88 -8.39
C PHE A 198 10.65 19.30 -8.93
N ASN A 199 11.42 19.55 -9.96
CA ASN A 199 11.53 20.85 -10.62
C ASN A 199 10.49 21.02 -11.74
N SER A 200 10.52 22.16 -12.42
CA SER A 200 9.59 22.48 -13.52
C SER A 200 9.75 21.60 -14.77
N THR A 201 10.83 20.81 -14.88
CA THR A 201 11.05 19.87 -15.98
C THR A 201 10.48 18.48 -15.70
N ALA A 202 10.04 18.23 -14.47
CA ALA A 202 9.44 16.97 -14.10
C ALA A 202 8.14 16.73 -14.89
N GLN A 203 7.94 15.48 -15.30
CA GLN A 203 6.79 15.08 -16.12
C GLN A 203 5.76 14.34 -15.26
N PHE A 204 4.48 14.60 -15.52
CA PHE A 204 3.37 13.91 -14.89
C PHE A 204 2.51 13.22 -15.94
N PHE A 205 2.31 11.92 -15.76
CA PHE A 205 1.48 11.10 -16.62
C PHE A 205 0.39 10.42 -15.80
N GLN A 206 -0.83 10.58 -16.23
CA GLN A 206 -1.99 9.94 -15.62
C GLN A 206 -2.75 9.16 -16.68
N ARG A 207 -3.11 7.91 -16.34
CA ARG A 207 -4.09 7.14 -17.06
C ARG A 207 -5.40 7.19 -16.31
N SER A 208 -6.51 7.23 -17.04
CA SER A 208 -7.84 7.18 -16.43
C SER A 208 -7.97 5.96 -15.49
N PHE A 209 -8.59 6.19 -14.36
CA PHE A 209 -8.94 5.14 -13.39
C PHE A 209 -10.17 4.33 -13.80
N TYR A 210 -10.83 4.70 -14.88
CA TYR A 210 -11.98 3.98 -15.37
C TYR A 210 -11.64 2.54 -15.75
N ARG A 211 -12.45 1.61 -15.28
CA ARG A 211 -12.34 0.17 -15.55
C ARG A 211 -13.59 -0.30 -16.26
N GLU A 212 -13.48 -0.50 -17.56
CA GLU A 212 -14.61 -0.89 -18.40
C GLU A 212 -15.22 -2.23 -18.00
N ASN A 213 -14.40 -3.17 -17.58
CA ASN A 213 -14.81 -4.51 -17.19
C ASN A 213 -15.23 -4.66 -15.71
N LEU A 214 -15.17 -3.59 -14.91
CA LEU A 214 -15.45 -3.64 -13.47
C LEU A 214 -16.74 -2.88 -13.14
N SER A 215 -17.71 -3.58 -12.56
CA SER A 215 -18.98 -3.03 -12.09
C SER A 215 -18.94 -2.82 -10.58
N TYR A 216 -19.16 -1.59 -10.14
CA TYR A 216 -19.32 -1.27 -8.72
C TYR A 216 -20.79 -1.34 -8.32
N SER A 217 -21.09 -1.89 -7.15
CA SER A 217 -22.46 -2.03 -6.66
C SER A 217 -22.52 -1.92 -5.15
N ILE A 218 -23.53 -1.24 -4.63
CA ILE A 218 -23.87 -1.22 -3.22
C ILE A 218 -25.15 -2.01 -3.01
N ARG A 219 -25.13 -2.96 -2.08
CA ARG A 219 -26.30 -3.74 -1.67
C ARG A 219 -26.64 -3.43 -0.22
N ARG A 220 -27.80 -2.79 -0.02
CA ARG A 220 -28.30 -2.47 1.32
C ARG A 220 -29.00 -3.67 1.91
N THR A 221 -28.51 -4.15 3.04
CA THR A 221 -29.07 -5.31 3.73
C THR A 221 -28.63 -5.36 5.17
N ASN A 222 -29.54 -5.77 6.07
CA ASN A 222 -29.19 -6.10 7.45
C ASN A 222 -28.78 -7.58 7.57
N ASP A 223 -29.14 -8.43 6.58
CA ASP A 223 -28.67 -9.82 6.45
C ASP A 223 -27.51 -9.89 5.45
N LYS A 224 -26.29 -9.55 5.92
CA LYS A 224 -25.09 -9.61 5.09
C LYS A 224 -24.68 -11.04 4.73
N GLU A 225 -24.95 -12.02 5.60
CA GLU A 225 -24.59 -13.41 5.36
C GLU A 225 -25.46 -14.02 4.26
N GLY A 226 -26.77 -13.83 4.32
CA GLY A 226 -27.69 -14.28 3.28
C GLY A 226 -27.42 -13.61 1.93
N MET A 227 -27.11 -12.30 1.93
CA MET A 227 -26.77 -11.59 0.71
C MET A 227 -25.41 -12.06 0.14
N LEU A 228 -24.41 -12.28 1.00
CA LEU A 228 -23.12 -12.87 0.59
C LEU A 228 -23.32 -14.23 -0.07
N ALA A 229 -24.11 -15.11 0.54
CA ALA A 229 -24.44 -16.43 0.01
C ALA A 229 -25.13 -16.31 -1.37
N HIS A 230 -26.09 -15.40 -1.49
CA HIS A 230 -26.79 -15.15 -2.76
C HIS A 230 -25.79 -14.74 -3.86
N ILE A 231 -24.92 -13.76 -3.61
CA ILE A 231 -23.95 -13.27 -4.58
C ILE A 231 -22.94 -14.36 -4.97
N LEU A 232 -22.40 -15.10 -4.01
CA LEU A 232 -21.41 -16.16 -4.28
C LEU A 232 -21.98 -17.30 -5.15
N ARG A 233 -23.28 -17.61 -5.01
CA ARG A 233 -23.96 -18.61 -5.87
C ARG A 233 -24.16 -18.13 -7.32
N HIS A 234 -24.38 -16.82 -7.52
CA HIS A 234 -24.68 -16.27 -8.83
C HIS A 234 -23.45 -15.78 -9.62
N VAL A 235 -22.35 -15.50 -8.92
CA VAL A 235 -21.11 -15.06 -9.57
C VAL A 235 -20.03 -16.14 -9.38
N PRO A 236 -19.84 -17.01 -10.36
CA PRO A 236 -18.80 -18.05 -10.30
C PRO A 236 -17.39 -17.46 -10.43
N GLY A 237 -16.38 -18.28 -10.13
CA GLY A 237 -14.96 -17.90 -10.21
C GLY A 237 -14.37 -17.42 -8.90
N SER A 238 -13.11 -17.01 -8.95
CA SER A 238 -12.34 -16.62 -7.77
C SER A 238 -12.90 -15.35 -7.13
N ALA A 239 -12.97 -15.31 -5.79
CA ALA A 239 -13.52 -14.18 -5.04
C ALA A 239 -12.63 -13.78 -3.86
N ILE A 240 -12.70 -12.49 -3.51
CA ILE A 240 -12.14 -11.93 -2.28
C ILE A 240 -13.26 -11.30 -1.47
N VAL A 241 -13.31 -11.60 -0.17
CA VAL A 241 -14.28 -11.03 0.78
C VAL A 241 -13.51 -10.25 1.84
N TYR A 242 -13.64 -8.93 1.84
CA TYR A 242 -12.97 -8.06 2.79
C TYR A 242 -13.79 -7.90 4.08
N CYS A 243 -13.11 -8.17 5.20
CA CYS A 243 -13.61 -8.01 6.56
C CYS A 243 -12.63 -7.17 7.37
N ARG A 244 -13.09 -6.50 8.42
CA ARG A 244 -12.21 -5.67 9.24
C ARG A 244 -11.48 -6.44 10.34
N SER A 245 -12.11 -7.40 10.99
CA SER A 245 -11.52 -8.11 12.13
C SER A 245 -11.00 -9.49 11.75
N ARG A 246 -9.97 -9.94 12.49
CA ARG A 246 -9.36 -11.27 12.32
C ARG A 246 -10.36 -12.38 12.61
N ASP A 247 -11.20 -12.18 13.63
CA ASP A 247 -12.22 -13.16 14.02
C ASP A 247 -13.32 -13.25 12.97
N LEU A 248 -13.82 -12.10 12.48
CA LEU A 248 -14.82 -12.09 11.40
C LEU A 248 -14.29 -12.77 10.13
N CYS A 249 -13.01 -12.60 9.78
CA CYS A 249 -12.42 -13.29 8.63
C CYS A 249 -12.47 -14.82 8.82
N ARG A 250 -12.13 -15.31 10.00
CA ARG A 250 -12.16 -16.74 10.33
C ARG A 250 -13.57 -17.30 10.32
N ASP A 251 -14.50 -16.59 10.95
CA ASP A 251 -15.90 -17.01 11.07
C ASP A 251 -16.59 -17.03 9.71
N MET A 252 -16.38 -16.01 8.88
CA MET A 252 -16.92 -15.97 7.52
C MET A 252 -16.33 -17.06 6.62
N ALA A 253 -15.03 -17.32 6.70
CA ALA A 253 -14.43 -18.43 5.95
C ALA A 253 -15.01 -19.78 6.37
N ARG A 254 -15.25 -19.98 7.67
CA ARG A 254 -15.95 -21.17 8.19
C ARG A 254 -17.38 -21.24 7.67
N TYR A 255 -18.17 -20.18 7.82
CA TYR A 255 -19.54 -20.10 7.31
C TYR A 255 -19.62 -20.46 5.81
N ILE A 256 -18.76 -19.86 4.99
CA ILE A 256 -18.71 -20.15 3.54
C ILE A 256 -18.40 -21.63 3.28
N THR A 257 -17.52 -22.23 4.07
CA THR A 257 -17.13 -23.63 3.86
C THR A 257 -18.20 -24.59 4.37
N THR A 258 -18.76 -24.38 5.57
CA THR A 258 -19.70 -25.32 6.19
C THR A 258 -21.12 -25.18 5.69
N GLU A 259 -21.62 -23.94 5.52
CA GLU A 259 -23.01 -23.68 5.17
C GLU A 259 -23.24 -23.53 3.66
N LEU A 260 -22.25 -23.00 2.92
CA LEU A 260 -22.38 -22.79 1.48
C LEU A 260 -21.72 -23.90 0.65
N GLY A 261 -20.90 -24.76 1.25
CA GLY A 261 -20.19 -25.84 0.57
C GLY A 261 -19.09 -25.36 -0.39
N GLU A 262 -18.64 -24.12 -0.27
CA GLU A 262 -17.63 -23.53 -1.12
C GLU A 262 -16.23 -23.63 -0.50
N THR A 263 -15.20 -23.72 -1.31
CA THR A 263 -13.82 -23.77 -0.82
C THR A 263 -13.33 -22.37 -0.43
N ALA A 264 -13.18 -22.11 0.88
CA ALA A 264 -12.75 -20.82 1.39
C ALA A 264 -11.56 -20.93 2.35
N THR A 265 -10.75 -19.89 2.40
CA THR A 265 -9.70 -19.69 3.40
C THR A 265 -9.68 -18.25 3.87
N PHE A 266 -8.93 -17.97 4.94
CA PHE A 266 -8.82 -16.62 5.47
C PHE A 266 -7.38 -16.13 5.56
N PHE A 267 -7.22 -14.78 5.55
CA PHE A 267 -5.91 -14.12 5.58
C PHE A 267 -5.95 -12.85 6.43
N HIS A 268 -5.02 -12.74 7.39
CA HIS A 268 -4.85 -11.54 8.22
C HIS A 268 -3.42 -11.45 8.78
N ALA A 269 -3.02 -10.29 9.27
CA ALA A 269 -1.67 -10.04 9.80
C ALA A 269 -1.29 -10.91 11.01
N GLY A 270 -2.25 -11.47 11.74
CA GLY A 270 -1.99 -12.34 12.89
C GLY A 270 -1.61 -13.79 12.54
N LEU A 271 -1.60 -14.17 11.25
CA LEU A 271 -1.10 -15.46 10.79
C LEU A 271 0.42 -15.44 10.71
N THR A 272 1.06 -16.61 10.93
CA THR A 272 2.49 -16.79 10.67
C THR A 272 2.83 -16.57 9.20
N HIS A 273 4.09 -16.28 8.87
CA HIS A 273 4.53 -16.14 7.47
C HIS A 273 4.22 -17.39 6.66
N PHE A 274 4.51 -18.57 7.20
CA PHE A 274 4.25 -19.86 6.54
C PHE A 274 2.76 -20.07 6.24
N GLU A 275 1.88 -19.75 7.20
CA GLU A 275 0.42 -19.87 6.98
C GLU A 275 -0.07 -18.89 5.91
N ARG A 276 0.44 -17.65 5.92
CA ARG A 276 0.09 -16.63 4.91
C ARG A 276 0.49 -17.09 3.52
N ASP A 277 1.75 -17.50 3.35
CA ASP A 277 2.28 -17.94 2.06
C ASP A 277 1.52 -19.19 1.55
N THR A 278 1.29 -20.18 2.42
CA THR A 278 0.56 -21.41 2.06
C THR A 278 -0.88 -21.13 1.61
N ARG A 279 -1.62 -20.27 2.35
CA ARG A 279 -3.02 -19.95 2.02
C ARG A 279 -3.11 -19.12 0.74
N GLN A 280 -2.21 -18.17 0.56
CA GLN A 280 -2.12 -17.36 -0.66
C GLN A 280 -1.80 -18.23 -1.87
N GLU A 281 -0.81 -19.12 -1.78
CA GLU A 281 -0.42 -20.03 -2.86
C GLU A 281 -1.57 -20.94 -3.29
N LYS A 282 -2.26 -21.55 -2.33
CA LYS A 282 -3.43 -22.41 -2.60
C LYS A 282 -4.57 -21.65 -3.26
N TRP A 283 -4.84 -20.43 -2.83
CA TRP A 283 -5.84 -19.57 -3.47
C TRP A 283 -5.40 -19.14 -4.88
N MET A 284 -4.12 -18.81 -5.09
CA MET A 284 -3.57 -18.52 -6.42
C MET A 284 -3.72 -19.69 -7.38
N LYS A 285 -3.53 -20.93 -6.90
CA LYS A 285 -3.72 -22.18 -7.67
C LYS A 285 -5.19 -22.56 -7.89
N GLY A 286 -6.14 -21.89 -7.23
CA GLY A 286 -7.57 -22.18 -7.31
C GLY A 286 -8.03 -23.35 -6.44
N GLU A 287 -7.20 -23.87 -5.52
CA GLU A 287 -7.60 -24.87 -4.52
C GLU A 287 -8.63 -24.28 -3.54
N TYR A 288 -8.51 -23.00 -3.22
CA TYR A 288 -9.54 -22.20 -2.60
C TYR A 288 -10.14 -21.24 -3.61
N ARG A 289 -11.46 -21.28 -3.75
CA ARG A 289 -12.20 -20.32 -4.58
C ARG A 289 -12.26 -18.94 -3.95
N ILE A 290 -12.45 -18.89 -2.61
CA ILE A 290 -12.76 -17.67 -1.88
C ILE A 290 -11.67 -17.39 -0.85
N MET A 291 -11.14 -16.17 -0.88
CA MET A 291 -10.26 -15.61 0.13
C MET A 291 -11.02 -14.61 0.99
N VAL A 292 -11.17 -14.89 2.30
CA VAL A 292 -11.73 -13.94 3.25
C VAL A 292 -10.60 -13.23 3.98
N ALA A 293 -10.54 -11.91 3.91
CA ALA A 293 -9.33 -11.23 4.34
C ALA A 293 -9.57 -9.87 5.01
N THR A 294 -8.62 -9.45 5.84
CA THR A 294 -8.46 -8.05 6.21
C THR A 294 -7.65 -7.32 5.12
N ASN A 295 -7.48 -5.98 5.26
CA ASN A 295 -6.61 -5.18 4.39
C ASN A 295 -5.14 -5.67 4.34
N ALA A 296 -4.72 -6.55 5.28
CA ALA A 296 -3.43 -7.23 5.20
C ALA A 296 -3.28 -8.11 3.93
N PHE A 297 -4.38 -8.57 3.34
CA PHE A 297 -4.43 -9.23 2.04
C PHE A 297 -4.63 -8.16 0.97
N GLY A 298 -3.55 -7.50 0.64
CA GLY A 298 -3.65 -6.29 -0.16
C GLY A 298 -2.54 -6.16 -1.20
N MET A 299 -1.64 -5.22 -0.99
CA MET A 299 -0.58 -4.89 -1.94
C MET A 299 0.20 -6.14 -2.39
N GLY A 300 0.55 -6.19 -3.68
CA GLY A 300 1.35 -7.27 -4.25
C GLY A 300 0.60 -8.50 -4.78
N ILE A 301 -0.72 -8.61 -4.56
CA ILE A 301 -1.49 -9.74 -5.07
C ILE A 301 -1.82 -9.50 -6.55
N ASP A 302 -1.39 -10.41 -7.41
CA ASP A 302 -1.59 -10.34 -8.86
C ASP A 302 -2.24 -11.60 -9.43
N LYS A 303 -3.47 -11.91 -8.96
CA LYS A 303 -4.33 -12.94 -9.53
C LYS A 303 -5.22 -12.29 -10.60
N PRO A 304 -5.11 -12.68 -11.88
CA PRO A 304 -5.81 -12.00 -12.96
C PRO A 304 -7.32 -12.27 -12.99
N ASP A 305 -7.73 -13.47 -12.60
CA ASP A 305 -9.06 -14.06 -12.77
C ASP A 305 -9.99 -13.90 -11.55
N VAL A 306 -9.80 -12.88 -10.73
CA VAL A 306 -10.73 -12.56 -9.64
C VAL A 306 -12.01 -11.97 -10.23
N ARG A 307 -13.13 -12.70 -10.08
CA ARG A 307 -14.42 -12.26 -10.62
C ARG A 307 -15.19 -11.35 -9.68
N LEU A 308 -14.91 -11.45 -8.38
CA LEU A 308 -15.74 -10.81 -7.37
C LEU A 308 -14.89 -10.32 -6.20
N VAL A 309 -15.08 -9.05 -5.84
CA VAL A 309 -14.59 -8.47 -4.59
C VAL A 309 -15.78 -8.00 -3.78
N ILE A 310 -15.95 -8.51 -2.57
CA ILE A 310 -17.04 -8.14 -1.67
C ILE A 310 -16.49 -7.45 -0.43
N HIS A 311 -17.06 -6.31 -0.06
CA HIS A 311 -16.80 -5.63 1.20
C HIS A 311 -17.94 -5.87 2.17
N LEU A 312 -17.73 -6.74 3.17
CA LEU A 312 -18.64 -6.89 4.31
C LEU A 312 -18.57 -5.71 5.27
N THR A 313 -17.41 -5.05 5.25
CA THR A 313 -17.15 -3.83 6.04
C THR A 313 -16.39 -2.86 5.15
N MET A 314 -16.92 -1.66 4.99
CA MET A 314 -16.23 -0.62 4.19
C MET A 314 -14.94 -0.17 4.87
N PRO A 315 -13.88 0.07 4.10
CA PRO A 315 -12.67 0.73 4.58
C PRO A 315 -12.94 2.19 5.00
N SER A 316 -11.94 2.82 5.60
CA SER A 316 -12.07 4.19 6.10
C SER A 316 -11.73 5.25 5.05
N SER A 317 -11.36 4.84 3.85
CA SER A 317 -11.07 5.73 2.73
C SER A 317 -11.49 5.14 1.38
N LEU A 318 -11.76 5.99 0.40
CA LEU A 318 -12.09 5.56 -0.96
C LEU A 318 -10.86 5.06 -1.71
N GLU A 319 -9.66 5.50 -1.35
CA GLU A 319 -8.40 5.00 -1.91
C GLU A 319 -8.19 3.52 -1.57
N GLU A 320 -8.40 3.15 -0.29
CA GLU A 320 -8.33 1.77 0.18
C GLU A 320 -9.41 0.93 -0.53
N TYR A 321 -10.65 1.41 -0.57
CA TYR A 321 -11.73 0.75 -1.28
C TYR A 321 -11.41 0.53 -2.76
N PHE A 322 -10.92 1.56 -3.44
CA PHE A 322 -10.59 1.48 -4.87
C PHE A 322 -9.45 0.51 -5.15
N GLN A 323 -8.43 0.50 -4.30
CA GLN A 323 -7.30 -0.43 -4.40
C GLN A 323 -7.74 -1.90 -4.19
N GLU A 324 -8.62 -2.14 -3.20
CA GLU A 324 -9.16 -3.47 -2.91
C GLU A 324 -10.12 -3.93 -4.01
N ALA A 325 -11.08 -3.12 -4.41
CA ALA A 325 -12.01 -3.37 -5.51
C ALA A 325 -11.29 -3.60 -6.85
N GLY A 326 -10.22 -2.85 -7.09
CA GLY A 326 -9.40 -2.93 -8.31
C GLY A 326 -8.66 -4.25 -8.52
N ARG A 327 -8.72 -5.19 -7.55
CA ARG A 327 -8.18 -6.56 -7.68
C ARG A 327 -9.04 -7.41 -8.59
N ALA A 328 -10.32 -7.07 -8.75
CA ALA A 328 -11.22 -7.79 -9.65
C ALA A 328 -10.91 -7.48 -11.13
N GLY A 329 -10.97 -8.51 -11.97
CA GLY A 329 -10.95 -8.40 -13.43
C GLY A 329 -9.68 -7.84 -14.04
N ARG A 330 -8.51 -8.21 -13.55
CA ARG A 330 -7.22 -7.77 -14.13
C ARG A 330 -6.95 -8.37 -15.51
N ASP A 331 -7.62 -9.45 -15.84
CA ASP A 331 -7.61 -10.10 -17.15
C ASP A 331 -8.52 -9.44 -18.19
N GLY A 332 -9.22 -8.35 -17.83
CA GLY A 332 -10.16 -7.66 -18.70
C GLY A 332 -11.56 -8.27 -18.75
N GLN A 333 -11.78 -9.41 -18.10
CA GLN A 333 -13.10 -10.05 -18.07
C GLN A 333 -14.04 -9.34 -17.08
N ARG A 334 -15.36 -9.38 -17.38
CA ARG A 334 -16.41 -8.79 -16.53
C ARG A 334 -16.27 -9.25 -15.09
N SER A 335 -16.26 -8.31 -14.16
CA SER A 335 -16.04 -8.54 -12.76
C SER A 335 -16.79 -7.53 -11.90
N TYR A 336 -16.99 -7.84 -10.64
CA TYR A 336 -17.85 -7.08 -9.74
C TYR A 336 -17.14 -6.71 -8.45
N ALA A 337 -17.35 -5.47 -8.01
CA ALA A 337 -16.99 -4.98 -6.70
C ALA A 337 -18.27 -4.62 -5.95
N VAL A 338 -18.61 -5.37 -4.91
CA VAL A 338 -19.88 -5.24 -4.18
C VAL A 338 -19.63 -4.83 -2.74
N ALA A 339 -20.23 -3.73 -2.29
CA ALA A 339 -20.26 -3.33 -0.90
C ALA A 339 -21.60 -3.76 -0.27
N LEU A 340 -21.54 -4.53 0.82
CA LEU A 340 -22.71 -4.89 1.62
C LEU A 340 -22.85 -3.91 2.78
N VAL A 341 -23.92 -3.13 2.77
CA VAL A 341 -24.12 -2.01 3.71
C VAL A 341 -25.38 -2.24 4.54
N ALA A 342 -25.19 -2.30 5.86
CA ALA A 342 -26.28 -2.31 6.83
C ALA A 342 -26.57 -0.88 7.34
N GLU A 343 -27.73 -0.70 7.94
CA GLU A 343 -28.18 0.60 8.46
C GLU A 343 -27.21 1.24 9.46
N ASN A 344 -26.52 0.42 10.26
CA ASN A 344 -25.58 0.89 11.28
C ASN A 344 -24.16 1.16 10.76
N ASP A 345 -23.83 0.80 9.52
CA ASP A 345 -22.44 0.92 9.00
C ASP A 345 -21.95 2.37 8.95
N VAL A 346 -22.82 3.32 8.62
CA VAL A 346 -22.48 4.76 8.65
C VAL A 346 -22.12 5.21 10.08
N SER A 347 -22.89 4.78 11.08
CA SER A 347 -22.61 5.08 12.48
C SER A 347 -21.30 4.45 12.95
N LEU A 348 -21.01 3.23 12.49
CA LEU A 348 -19.73 2.55 12.77
C LEU A 348 -18.54 3.28 12.11
N LEU A 349 -18.69 3.81 10.90
CA LEU A 349 -17.65 4.62 10.26
C LEU A 349 -17.35 5.91 11.05
N LYS A 350 -18.40 6.62 11.50
CA LYS A 350 -18.24 7.80 12.36
C LYS A 350 -17.58 7.46 13.69
N ARG A 351 -17.98 6.34 14.31
CA ARG A 351 -17.37 5.87 15.55
C ARG A 351 -15.87 5.53 15.37
N ARG A 352 -15.46 5.00 14.23
CA ARG A 352 -14.04 4.76 13.95
C ARG A 352 -13.21 6.04 13.99
N LEU A 353 -13.77 7.16 13.50
CA LEU A 353 -13.09 8.45 13.58
C LEU A 353 -12.86 8.86 15.03
N THR A 354 -13.90 8.81 15.87
CA THR A 354 -13.81 9.18 17.29
C THR A 354 -12.91 8.20 18.08
N ASP A 355 -12.91 6.93 17.74
CA ASP A 355 -12.05 5.94 18.37
C ASP A 355 -10.55 6.14 17.97
N SER A 356 -10.28 6.54 16.72
CA SER A 356 -8.93 6.81 16.23
C SER A 356 -8.37 8.17 16.67
N PHE A 357 -9.24 9.11 16.96
CA PHE A 357 -8.90 10.46 17.42
C PHE A 357 -9.71 10.80 18.67
N PRO A 358 -9.35 10.23 19.82
CA PRO A 358 -9.98 10.60 21.09
C PRO A 358 -9.79 12.08 21.38
N ASP A 359 -10.70 12.66 22.15
CA ASP A 359 -10.64 14.08 22.48
C ASP A 359 -9.41 14.42 23.35
N ARG A 360 -9.08 15.69 23.39
CA ARG A 360 -7.92 16.18 24.15
C ARG A 360 -7.99 15.79 25.63
N ALA A 361 -9.16 15.82 26.23
CA ALA A 361 -9.33 15.48 27.64
C ALA A 361 -8.99 14.01 27.90
N TYR A 362 -9.41 13.10 27.01
CA TYR A 362 -9.07 11.68 27.10
C TYR A 362 -7.57 11.44 26.90
N ILE A 363 -6.91 12.16 25.97
CA ILE A 363 -5.45 12.03 25.75
C ILE A 363 -4.68 12.45 27.00
N LEU A 364 -5.03 13.61 27.58
CA LEU A 364 -4.40 14.11 28.81
C LEU A 364 -4.66 13.17 30.00
N HIS A 365 -5.89 12.66 30.13
CA HIS A 365 -6.22 11.67 31.14
C HIS A 365 -5.38 10.37 30.96
N THR A 366 -5.22 9.91 29.72
CA THR A 366 -4.40 8.73 29.43
C THR A 366 -2.93 8.95 29.83
N TYR A 367 -2.39 10.15 29.58
CA TYR A 367 -1.03 10.52 30.00
C TYR A 367 -0.87 10.46 31.52
N ASP A 368 -1.80 11.05 32.28
CA ASP A 368 -1.74 11.03 33.74
C ASP A 368 -1.85 9.61 34.30
N MET A 369 -2.75 8.79 33.74
CA MET A 369 -2.86 7.38 34.11
C MET A 369 -1.63 6.56 33.77
N LEU A 370 -0.91 6.86 32.67
CA LEU A 370 0.38 6.22 32.36
C LEU A 370 1.46 6.60 33.38
N CYS A 371 1.54 7.88 33.75
CA CYS A 371 2.48 8.32 34.78
C CYS A 371 2.20 7.64 36.14
N ASN A 372 0.91 7.51 36.49
CA ASN A 372 0.51 6.82 37.72
C ASN A 372 0.77 5.31 37.64
N TYR A 373 0.57 4.67 36.48
CA TYR A 373 0.85 3.25 36.24
C TYR A 373 2.31 2.90 36.49
N PHE A 374 3.24 3.79 36.06
CA PHE A 374 4.67 3.60 36.20
C PHE A 374 5.23 4.23 37.50
N GLY A 375 4.42 4.90 38.31
CA GLY A 375 4.85 5.53 39.54
C GLY A 375 5.82 6.70 39.36
N ILE A 376 5.66 7.45 38.24
CA ILE A 376 6.52 8.58 37.91
C ILE A 376 6.06 9.80 38.72
N GLY A 377 6.97 10.43 39.48
CA GLY A 377 6.72 11.66 40.23
C GLY A 377 6.78 12.91 39.33
N GLU A 378 6.19 14.05 39.79
CA GLU A 378 6.32 15.33 39.10
C GLU A 378 7.79 15.72 38.93
N GLY A 379 8.14 16.19 37.72
CA GLY A 379 9.52 16.53 37.35
C GLY A 379 10.42 15.36 36.98
N GLU A 380 9.94 14.11 37.11
CA GLU A 380 10.67 12.88 36.79
C GLU A 380 10.27 12.31 35.42
N GLY A 381 10.83 11.16 35.05
CA GLY A 381 10.43 10.35 33.90
C GLY A 381 11.21 10.60 32.62
N LEU A 382 11.95 11.70 32.49
CA LEU A 382 12.69 12.02 31.25
C LEU A 382 13.67 10.90 30.88
N ASN A 383 13.54 10.38 29.65
CA ASN A 383 14.33 9.28 29.09
C ASN A 383 14.24 7.95 29.87
N GLN A 384 13.25 7.81 30.74
CA GLN A 384 12.99 6.55 31.44
C GLN A 384 12.10 5.67 30.60
N GLY A 385 12.45 4.39 30.50
CA GLY A 385 11.74 3.42 29.70
C GLY A 385 11.16 2.28 30.53
N TYR A 386 9.92 1.91 30.24
CA TYR A 386 9.15 0.93 30.99
C TYR A 386 8.55 -0.13 30.08
N ASP A 387 8.55 -1.39 30.50
CA ASP A 387 7.80 -2.46 29.85
C ASP A 387 6.31 -2.19 30.02
N PHE A 388 5.52 -2.30 28.96
CA PHE A 388 4.14 -1.87 28.95
C PHE A 388 3.16 -2.93 28.42
N ASP A 389 2.26 -3.37 29.28
CA ASP A 389 1.12 -4.21 28.92
C ASP A 389 -0.14 -3.34 28.82
N ILE A 390 -0.49 -2.97 27.60
CA ILE A 390 -1.67 -2.14 27.32
C ILE A 390 -2.98 -2.79 27.79
N GLN A 391 -3.11 -4.13 27.73
CA GLN A 391 -4.31 -4.82 28.17
C GLN A 391 -4.47 -4.77 29.70
N ARG A 392 -3.36 -4.92 30.42
CA ARG A 392 -3.33 -4.76 31.86
C ARG A 392 -3.64 -3.32 32.28
N PHE A 393 -3.07 -2.35 31.57
CA PHE A 393 -3.32 -0.92 31.79
C PHE A 393 -4.81 -0.57 31.61
N ILE A 394 -5.42 -0.98 30.48
CA ILE A 394 -6.84 -0.76 30.19
C ILE A 394 -7.72 -1.32 31.31
N ARG A 395 -7.46 -2.56 31.76
CA ARG A 395 -8.25 -3.18 32.83
C ARG A 395 -8.08 -2.49 34.17
N LEU A 396 -6.86 -2.08 34.51
CA LEU A 396 -6.54 -1.50 35.83
C LEU A 396 -7.18 -0.13 36.01
N PHE A 397 -7.17 0.70 34.96
CA PHE A 397 -7.65 2.08 35.00
C PHE A 397 -9.04 2.27 34.37
N GLY A 398 -9.69 1.20 33.90
CA GLY A 398 -11.00 1.28 33.23
C GLY A 398 -10.98 2.07 31.93
N MET A 399 -9.85 2.05 31.21
CA MET A 399 -9.68 2.82 29.99
C MET A 399 -10.50 2.26 28.82
N HIS A 400 -10.82 3.12 27.84
CA HIS A 400 -11.56 2.69 26.66
C HIS A 400 -10.65 1.88 25.70
N PRO A 401 -10.95 0.59 25.41
CA PRO A 401 -10.05 -0.28 24.66
C PRO A 401 -9.68 0.24 23.27
N ALA A 402 -10.64 0.86 22.55
CA ALA A 402 -10.42 1.33 21.18
C ALA A 402 -9.69 2.69 21.13
N GLN A 403 -9.74 3.50 22.18
CA GLN A 403 -9.18 4.86 22.18
C GLN A 403 -7.81 4.95 22.86
N THR A 404 -7.48 4.01 23.76
CA THR A 404 -6.24 4.09 24.56
C THR A 404 -4.98 4.01 23.69
N LYS A 405 -4.92 3.04 22.74
CA LYS A 405 -3.77 2.96 21.83
C LYS A 405 -3.64 4.19 20.96
N PRO A 406 -4.68 4.67 20.25
CA PRO A 406 -4.62 5.93 19.52
C PRO A 406 -4.17 7.13 20.36
N ALA A 407 -4.61 7.24 21.61
CA ALA A 407 -4.14 8.31 22.51
C ALA A 407 -2.62 8.22 22.74
N ILE A 408 -2.08 7.01 22.98
CA ILE A 408 -0.63 6.78 23.13
C ILE A 408 0.11 7.13 21.84
N ASP A 409 -0.40 6.72 20.68
CA ASP A 409 0.19 7.04 19.36
C ASP A 409 0.23 8.57 19.12
N ILE A 410 -0.81 9.30 19.50
CA ILE A 410 -0.86 10.76 19.40
C ILE A 410 0.17 11.40 20.36
N MET A 411 0.32 10.89 21.57
CA MET A 411 1.36 11.35 22.51
C MET A 411 2.75 11.11 21.95
N ALA A 412 2.98 9.97 21.32
CA ALA A 412 4.26 9.65 20.68
C ALA A 412 4.56 10.63 19.52
N LEU A 413 3.58 10.92 18.67
CA LEU A 413 3.70 11.90 17.60
C LEU A 413 3.90 13.33 18.11
N SER A 414 3.40 13.63 19.33
CA SER A 414 3.60 14.90 19.99
C SER A 414 4.96 15.02 20.68
N GLY A 415 5.78 13.97 20.67
CA GLY A 415 7.09 13.94 21.30
C GLY A 415 7.06 13.80 22.82
N TRP A 416 5.92 13.42 23.42
CA TRP A 416 5.84 13.24 24.88
C TRP A 416 6.43 11.93 25.33
N LEU A 417 6.32 10.91 24.50
CA LEU A 417 6.84 9.57 24.74
C LEU A 417 7.20 8.88 23.41
N GLU A 418 7.88 7.77 23.49
CA GLU A 418 8.03 6.79 22.42
C GLU A 418 7.29 5.51 22.81
N TYR A 419 6.55 4.93 21.89
CA TYR A 419 5.89 3.66 22.08
C TYR A 419 6.36 2.66 21.01
N ASN A 420 7.03 1.62 21.45
CA ASN A 420 7.56 0.57 20.62
C ASN A 420 6.81 -0.73 20.91
N GLU A 421 5.97 -1.18 19.97
CA GLU A 421 5.22 -2.43 20.09
C GLU A 421 6.09 -3.66 19.92
N ASP A 422 7.03 -3.60 18.97
CA ASP A 422 8.00 -4.65 18.69
C ASP A 422 9.41 -4.12 18.95
N ASP A 423 9.90 -4.24 20.16
CA ASP A 423 11.31 -4.01 20.42
C ASP A 423 12.12 -5.24 19.98
N SER A 424 12.15 -5.42 18.65
CA SER A 424 12.81 -6.56 18.00
C SER A 424 14.34 -6.45 18.00
N SER A 425 14.91 -5.38 18.57
CA SER A 425 16.34 -5.11 18.57
C SER A 425 16.83 -4.69 19.94
N SER A 426 17.90 -5.29 20.38
CA SER A 426 18.62 -4.87 21.58
C SER A 426 19.27 -3.51 21.39
N ARG A 427 19.41 -2.74 22.48
CA ARG A 427 20.02 -1.41 22.45
C ARG A 427 21.02 -1.25 23.58
N VAL A 428 22.05 -0.47 23.30
CA VAL A 428 23.08 -0.13 24.27
C VAL A 428 23.39 1.36 24.20
N MET A 429 23.53 1.99 25.39
CA MET A 429 24.09 3.33 25.55
C MET A 429 25.17 3.28 26.60
N ILE A 430 26.35 3.86 26.34
CA ILE A 430 27.42 3.97 27.30
C ILE A 430 27.15 5.16 28.22
N THR A 431 27.05 4.90 29.53
CA THR A 431 26.69 5.90 30.54
C THR A 431 27.88 6.48 31.26
N CYS A 432 29.03 5.78 31.28
CA CYS A 432 30.25 6.27 31.87
C CYS A 432 31.00 7.21 30.91
N LYS A 433 31.89 8.05 31.47
CA LYS A 433 32.77 8.89 30.66
C LYS A 433 33.78 8.03 29.92
N ARG A 434 34.20 8.49 28.74
CA ARG A 434 35.14 7.77 27.88
C ARG A 434 36.46 7.45 28.57
N GLU A 435 36.87 8.31 29.52
CA GLU A 435 38.06 8.18 30.36
C GLU A 435 37.93 7.10 31.45
N ASP A 436 36.71 6.70 31.80
CA ASP A 436 36.44 5.70 32.84
C ASP A 436 36.20 4.29 32.29
N LEU A 437 36.11 4.13 30.97
CA LEU A 437 35.90 2.84 30.32
C LEU A 437 36.96 1.80 30.67
N TYR A 438 38.23 2.23 30.86
CA TYR A 438 39.30 1.32 31.21
C TYR A 438 39.16 0.71 32.63
N LYS A 439 38.34 1.34 33.49
CA LYS A 439 38.06 0.81 34.85
C LYS A 439 37.08 -0.37 34.81
N ALA A 440 36.34 -0.51 33.74
CA ALA A 440 35.38 -1.58 33.52
C ALA A 440 36.00 -2.85 32.90
N GLU A 441 37.30 -2.83 32.62
CA GLU A 441 38.01 -3.79 31.77
C GLU A 441 38.25 -5.17 32.37
N VAL A 442 37.98 -5.42 33.64
CA VAL A 442 38.27 -6.74 34.23
C VAL A 442 37.21 -7.75 33.78
N GLY A 443 37.46 -8.39 32.63
CA GLY A 443 36.68 -9.52 32.11
C GLY A 443 35.83 -9.27 30.87
N HIS A 444 35.62 -8.02 30.41
CA HIS A 444 34.71 -7.71 29.30
C HIS A 444 35.32 -6.86 28.17
N ASP A 445 36.65 -6.73 28.13
CA ASP A 445 37.38 -5.90 27.18
C ASP A 445 37.09 -6.26 25.72
N THR A 446 37.00 -7.56 25.39
CA THR A 446 36.72 -8.04 24.05
C THR A 446 35.35 -7.58 23.55
N LEU A 447 34.33 -7.63 24.41
CA LEU A 447 32.97 -7.19 24.07
C LEU A 447 32.88 -5.66 23.92
N LEU A 448 33.47 -4.91 24.84
CA LEU A 448 33.52 -3.44 24.79
C LEU A 448 34.23 -2.94 23.53
N ARG A 449 35.35 -3.56 23.15
CA ARG A 449 36.04 -3.25 21.87
C ARG A 449 35.21 -3.59 20.66
N ALA A 450 34.49 -4.71 20.67
CA ALA A 450 33.59 -5.08 19.57
C ALA A 450 32.45 -4.07 19.45
N LEU A 451 31.84 -3.65 20.57
CA LEU A 451 30.80 -2.62 20.58
C LEU A 451 31.30 -1.28 20.02
N LEU A 452 32.43 -0.78 20.48
CA LEU A 452 32.99 0.51 20.07
C LEU A 452 33.46 0.54 18.61
N ARG A 453 33.85 -0.63 18.05
CA ARG A 453 34.25 -0.74 16.66
C ARG A 453 33.06 -0.87 15.69
N SER A 454 31.99 -1.51 16.14
CA SER A 454 30.86 -1.88 15.28
C SER A 454 29.72 -0.87 15.31
N TYR A 455 29.63 -0.10 16.37
CA TYR A 455 28.50 0.81 16.58
C TYR A 455 28.97 2.22 16.89
N THR A 456 28.47 3.21 16.16
CA THR A 456 28.75 4.63 16.38
C THR A 456 27.63 5.27 17.21
N GLY A 457 27.96 6.33 17.97
CA GLY A 457 26.96 7.07 18.75
C GLY A 457 26.64 6.54 20.14
N LEU A 458 27.27 5.45 20.58
CA LEU A 458 27.02 4.78 21.87
C LEU A 458 27.10 5.68 23.11
N PHE A 459 27.82 6.80 23.06
CA PHE A 459 27.94 7.76 24.16
C PHE A 459 26.89 8.87 24.14
N ALA A 460 26.16 9.02 23.02
CA ALA A 460 25.21 10.10 22.80
C ALA A 460 23.76 9.65 23.03
N ASP A 461 23.42 8.44 22.57
CA ASP A 461 22.05 7.88 22.65
C ASP A 461 22.12 6.35 22.59
N TYR A 462 20.95 5.71 22.76
CA TYR A 462 20.80 4.28 22.57
C TYR A 462 21.04 3.87 21.11
N VAL A 463 21.95 2.96 20.91
CA VAL A 463 22.27 2.38 19.60
C VAL A 463 21.78 0.95 19.53
N PHE A 464 21.09 0.61 18.46
CA PHE A 464 20.64 -0.75 18.20
C PHE A 464 21.83 -1.68 17.99
N ILE A 465 21.83 -2.81 18.68
CA ILE A 465 22.85 -3.84 18.58
C ILE A 465 22.25 -5.20 18.24
N SER A 466 23.09 -6.09 17.75
CA SER A 466 22.77 -7.50 17.52
C SER A 466 23.70 -8.37 18.37
N GLU A 467 23.16 -9.10 19.32
CA GLU A 467 23.93 -10.05 20.13
C GLU A 467 24.53 -11.16 19.27
N GLN A 468 23.86 -11.53 18.16
CA GLN A 468 24.36 -12.53 17.24
C GLN A 468 25.62 -12.03 16.50
N ASP A 469 25.63 -10.78 16.05
CA ASP A 469 26.79 -10.20 15.37
C ASP A 469 27.95 -10.00 16.37
N LEU A 470 27.65 -9.59 17.58
CA LEU A 470 28.65 -9.48 18.66
C LEU A 470 29.23 -10.86 19.03
N ALA A 471 28.39 -11.91 19.07
CA ALA A 471 28.82 -13.27 19.32
C ALA A 471 29.79 -13.76 18.22
N LEU A 472 29.47 -13.49 16.94
CA LEU A 472 30.35 -13.82 15.81
C LEU A 472 31.70 -13.08 15.87
N MET A 473 31.71 -11.81 16.31
CA MET A 473 32.91 -10.97 16.38
C MET A 473 33.80 -11.30 17.56
N THR A 474 33.22 -11.75 18.66
CA THR A 474 33.95 -11.98 19.93
C THR A 474 34.29 -13.44 20.17
N GLY A 475 33.59 -14.37 19.45
CA GLY A 475 33.71 -15.81 19.69
C GLY A 475 32.91 -16.30 20.90
N TYR A 476 32.13 -15.42 21.56
CA TYR A 476 31.25 -15.79 22.66
C TYR A 476 29.89 -16.31 22.13
N THR A 477 29.15 -17.01 22.97
CA THR A 477 27.75 -17.36 22.72
C THR A 477 26.83 -16.15 22.94
N THR A 478 25.63 -16.15 22.34
CA THR A 478 24.64 -15.08 22.56
C THR A 478 24.22 -14.95 24.01
N ASP A 479 24.18 -16.06 24.77
CA ASP A 479 23.86 -16.06 26.21
C ASP A 479 24.98 -15.43 27.05
N GLU A 480 26.25 -15.65 26.70
CA GLU A 480 27.39 -14.99 27.32
C GLU A 480 27.38 -13.48 27.01
N ILE A 481 27.12 -13.07 25.77
CA ILE A 481 26.95 -11.66 25.38
C ILE A 481 25.86 -10.99 26.25
N TYR A 482 24.69 -11.65 26.35
CA TYR A 482 23.59 -11.18 27.21
C TYR A 482 24.04 -11.00 28.67
N GLY A 483 24.72 -12.01 29.22
CA GLY A 483 25.26 -11.98 30.59
C GLY A 483 26.26 -10.84 30.82
N PHE A 484 27.19 -10.63 29.89
CA PHE A 484 28.19 -9.56 29.96
C PHE A 484 27.57 -8.15 29.83
N LEU A 485 26.63 -7.95 28.90
CA LEU A 485 25.93 -6.67 28.78
C LEU A 485 25.10 -6.35 30.03
N THR A 486 24.47 -7.37 30.61
CA THR A 486 23.74 -7.22 31.89
C THR A 486 24.67 -6.87 33.04
N ALA A 487 25.83 -7.53 33.16
CA ALA A 487 26.83 -7.25 34.15
C ALA A 487 27.39 -5.80 34.06
N LEU A 488 27.69 -5.35 32.82
CA LEU A 488 28.14 -3.98 32.55
C LEU A 488 27.05 -2.94 32.86
N THR A 489 25.80 -3.30 32.74
CA THR A 489 24.67 -2.44 33.14
C THR A 489 24.60 -2.30 34.66
N ILE A 490 24.75 -3.39 35.40
CA ILE A 490 24.77 -3.38 36.86
C ILE A 490 25.98 -2.58 37.40
N GLN A 491 27.12 -2.63 36.70
CA GLN A 491 28.30 -1.84 37.01
C GLN A 491 28.17 -0.35 36.67
N GLY A 492 27.10 0.06 35.99
CA GLY A 492 26.86 1.45 35.57
C GLY A 492 27.75 1.93 34.42
N VAL A 493 28.40 1.01 33.70
CA VAL A 493 29.26 1.31 32.55
C VAL A 493 28.44 1.65 31.32
N LEU A 494 27.36 0.88 31.08
CA LEU A 494 26.43 1.07 29.99
C LEU A 494 25.00 0.76 30.46
N GLN A 495 24.02 1.16 29.67
CA GLN A 495 22.65 0.71 29.78
C GLN A 495 22.34 -0.22 28.63
N TYR A 496 22.04 -1.46 28.94
CA TYR A 496 21.63 -2.48 27.96
C TYR A 496 20.16 -2.76 28.09
N ILE A 497 19.48 -2.69 26.95
CA ILE A 497 18.07 -3.03 26.80
C ILE A 497 18.02 -4.25 25.89
N PRO A 498 17.83 -5.45 26.44
CA PRO A 498 17.76 -6.67 25.65
C PRO A 498 16.50 -6.69 24.78
N LYS A 499 16.60 -7.34 23.65
CA LYS A 499 15.45 -7.71 22.82
C LYS A 499 14.41 -8.42 23.68
N LYS A 500 13.26 -7.79 23.84
CA LYS A 500 12.08 -8.39 24.47
C LYS A 500 10.91 -8.24 23.52
N ASN A 501 10.10 -9.27 23.36
CA ASN A 501 8.81 -9.20 22.65
C ASN A 501 7.73 -8.54 23.54
N ILE A 502 8.10 -7.57 24.37
CA ILE A 502 7.22 -6.85 25.28
C ILE A 502 7.21 -5.39 24.81
N PRO A 503 6.04 -4.82 24.51
CA PRO A 503 5.92 -3.40 24.19
C PRO A 503 6.55 -2.50 25.25
N ARG A 504 7.11 -1.37 24.83
CA ARG A 504 7.81 -0.46 25.74
C ARG A 504 7.41 0.99 25.51
N ILE A 505 7.28 1.74 26.60
CA ILE A 505 7.11 3.19 26.60
C ILE A 505 8.38 3.85 27.15
N ILE A 506 8.88 4.88 26.46
CA ILE A 506 9.99 5.73 26.92
C ILE A 506 9.46 7.16 26.98
N PHE A 507 9.47 7.79 28.16
CA PHE A 507 9.03 9.18 28.30
C PHE A 507 10.12 10.13 27.75
N ARG A 508 9.72 11.06 26.89
CA ARG A 508 10.61 12.07 26.28
C ARG A 508 10.46 13.45 26.90
N VAL A 509 9.53 13.60 27.82
CA VAL A 509 9.32 14.80 28.64
C VAL A 509 9.33 14.41 30.12
N ARG A 510 9.61 15.39 31.00
CA ARG A 510 9.41 15.21 32.44
C ARG A 510 7.92 15.22 32.74
N ARG A 511 7.48 14.49 33.77
CA ARG A 511 6.09 14.57 34.21
C ARG A 511 5.79 15.99 34.67
N GLU A 512 4.81 16.63 34.05
CA GLU A 512 4.26 17.92 34.43
C GLU A 512 2.72 17.86 34.38
N ASP A 513 2.06 18.90 34.87
CA ASP A 513 0.60 18.98 34.79
C ASP A 513 0.20 18.79 33.32
N PRO A 514 -0.70 17.83 33.02
CA PRO A 514 -1.12 17.51 31.65
C PRO A 514 -1.63 18.74 30.86
N ASN A 515 -2.16 19.76 31.54
CA ASN A 515 -2.67 20.98 30.91
C ASN A 515 -1.58 21.82 30.22
N TYR A 516 -0.33 21.71 30.64
CA TYR A 516 0.81 22.39 30.00
C TYR A 516 1.33 21.65 28.77
N LEU A 517 0.97 20.39 28.59
CA LEU A 517 1.37 19.62 27.43
C LEU A 517 0.69 20.13 26.15
N LYS A 518 1.48 20.42 25.13
CA LYS A 518 0.99 20.94 23.86
C LYS A 518 0.81 19.79 22.87
N LEU A 519 -0.37 19.73 22.25
CA LEU A 519 -0.64 18.89 21.09
C LEU A 519 -0.33 19.70 19.83
N PRO A 520 0.75 19.40 19.10
CA PRO A 520 1.01 20.05 17.83
C PRO A 520 -0.14 19.80 16.83
N PRO A 521 -0.54 20.78 16.02
CA PRO A 521 -1.58 20.60 15.00
C PRO A 521 -1.29 19.42 14.07
N SER A 522 -0.02 19.20 13.72
CA SER A 522 0.44 18.09 12.88
C SER A 522 0.26 16.70 13.53
N ALA A 523 0.27 16.62 14.87
CA ALA A 523 0.07 15.37 15.59
C ALA A 523 -1.41 15.00 15.74
N TYR A 524 -2.30 15.97 15.84
CA TYR A 524 -3.72 15.74 16.10
C TYR A 524 -4.65 16.40 15.06
N GLN A 525 -4.79 17.73 15.03
CA GLN A 525 -5.85 18.41 14.28
C GLN A 525 -5.76 18.15 12.77
N GLU A 526 -4.62 18.33 12.16
CA GLU A 526 -4.42 18.09 10.73
C GLU A 526 -4.68 16.64 10.33
N ARG A 527 -4.36 15.71 11.22
CA ARG A 527 -4.61 14.28 10.99
C ARG A 527 -6.08 13.92 11.16
N TYR A 528 -6.74 14.54 12.14
CA TYR A 528 -8.18 14.42 12.35
C TYR A 528 -8.95 14.92 11.13
N ASP A 529 -8.67 16.14 10.67
CA ASP A 529 -9.35 16.75 9.52
C ASP A 529 -9.21 15.90 8.25
N ARG A 530 -8.01 15.34 8.02
CA ARG A 530 -7.77 14.42 6.91
C ARG A 530 -8.57 13.11 7.04
N ALA A 531 -8.59 12.51 8.22
CA ALA A 531 -9.35 11.29 8.47
C ALA A 531 -10.86 11.53 8.34
N GLU A 532 -11.35 12.67 8.84
CA GLU A 532 -12.75 13.09 8.72
C GLU A 532 -13.15 13.28 7.26
N LYS A 533 -12.33 13.99 6.46
CA LYS A 533 -12.56 14.18 5.02
C LYS A 533 -12.67 12.81 4.29
N ARG A 534 -11.79 11.87 4.59
CA ARG A 534 -11.81 10.53 3.97
C ARG A 534 -13.04 9.73 4.37
N ILE A 535 -13.36 9.66 5.65
CA ILE A 535 -14.53 8.93 6.15
C ILE A 535 -15.82 9.55 5.60
N THR A 536 -15.90 10.89 5.54
CA THR A 536 -17.03 11.61 4.94
C THR A 536 -17.19 11.26 3.46
N SER A 537 -16.09 11.15 2.71
CA SER A 537 -16.14 10.74 1.31
C SER A 537 -16.66 9.30 1.16
N VAL A 538 -16.27 8.37 2.04
CA VAL A 538 -16.83 7.01 2.06
C VAL A 538 -18.33 7.04 2.39
N ILE A 539 -18.74 7.80 3.39
CA ILE A 539 -20.16 7.92 3.76
C ILE A 539 -20.97 8.48 2.60
N ASN A 540 -20.49 9.53 1.94
CA ASN A 540 -21.14 10.11 0.77
C ASN A 540 -21.26 9.07 -0.37
N TYR A 541 -20.21 8.32 -0.65
CA TYR A 541 -20.24 7.25 -1.64
C TYR A 541 -21.29 6.17 -1.32
N LEU A 542 -21.46 5.85 -0.03
CA LEU A 542 -22.45 4.85 0.42
C LEU A 542 -23.88 5.36 0.41
N THR A 543 -24.09 6.67 0.59
CA THR A 543 -25.43 7.26 0.77
C THR A 543 -25.97 7.94 -0.49
N GLU A 544 -25.09 8.34 -1.41
CA GLU A 544 -25.46 9.01 -2.65
C GLU A 544 -25.91 8.00 -3.72
N ASP A 545 -27.22 7.88 -3.94
CA ASP A 545 -27.82 6.91 -4.85
C ASP A 545 -28.31 7.54 -6.17
N THR A 546 -27.96 8.81 -6.45
CA THR A 546 -28.33 9.51 -7.70
C THR A 546 -27.18 9.59 -8.70
N LEU A 547 -25.93 9.50 -8.21
CA LEU A 547 -24.74 9.59 -9.04
C LEU A 547 -24.13 8.22 -9.31
N CYS A 548 -23.73 7.98 -10.55
CA CYS A 548 -23.04 6.76 -10.97
C CYS A 548 -21.85 6.42 -10.05
N ARG A 549 -21.75 5.17 -9.56
CA ARG A 549 -20.68 4.73 -8.64
C ARG A 549 -19.27 4.95 -9.20
N SER A 550 -19.06 4.59 -10.47
CA SER A 550 -17.77 4.83 -11.13
C SER A 550 -17.46 6.32 -11.23
N ARG A 551 -18.44 7.15 -11.58
CA ARG A 551 -18.24 8.60 -11.66
C ARG A 551 -17.86 9.21 -10.31
N GLN A 552 -18.50 8.80 -9.22
CA GLN A 552 -18.15 9.26 -7.87
C GLN A 552 -16.69 8.95 -7.53
N LEU A 553 -16.21 7.74 -7.84
CA LEU A 553 -14.82 7.33 -7.61
C LEU A 553 -13.85 8.12 -8.51
N LEU A 554 -14.16 8.27 -9.80
CA LEU A 554 -13.33 9.01 -10.75
C LEU A 554 -13.19 10.48 -10.38
N THR A 555 -14.31 11.12 -10.01
CA THR A 555 -14.31 12.51 -9.50
C THR A 555 -13.47 12.66 -8.23
N TYR A 556 -13.53 11.70 -7.32
CA TYR A 556 -12.69 11.69 -6.12
C TYR A 556 -11.19 11.69 -6.44
N PHE A 557 -10.79 11.00 -7.51
CA PHE A 557 -9.41 10.96 -7.99
C PHE A 557 -9.07 12.08 -9.00
N GLY A 558 -9.94 13.09 -9.15
CA GLY A 558 -9.70 14.27 -9.98
C GLY A 558 -10.11 14.16 -11.44
N GLU A 559 -10.88 13.15 -11.82
CA GLU A 559 -11.46 13.03 -13.18
C GLU A 559 -12.89 13.64 -13.19
N GLU A 560 -12.99 14.96 -13.32
CA GLU A 560 -14.25 15.69 -13.20
C GLU A 560 -15.23 15.41 -14.35
N GLU A 561 -14.73 15.17 -15.56
CA GLU A 561 -15.53 14.91 -16.77
C GLU A 561 -15.91 13.44 -16.95
N ALA A 562 -15.83 12.63 -15.89
CA ALA A 562 -16.14 11.21 -15.96
C ALA A 562 -17.60 10.95 -16.33
N LEU A 563 -17.80 10.09 -17.31
CA LEU A 563 -19.13 9.67 -17.77
C LEU A 563 -19.74 8.60 -16.85
N SER A 564 -21.06 8.45 -16.90
CA SER A 564 -21.76 7.35 -16.24
C SER A 564 -21.39 6.00 -16.85
N CYS A 565 -21.21 4.96 -15.99
CA CYS A 565 -20.68 3.67 -16.46
C CYS A 565 -21.73 2.73 -17.07
N ALA A 566 -23.01 3.03 -16.96
CA ALA A 566 -24.17 2.24 -17.43
C ALA A 566 -24.28 0.80 -16.89
N LYS A 567 -23.51 0.44 -15.83
CA LYS A 567 -23.43 -0.95 -15.31
C LYS A 567 -23.37 -1.06 -13.78
N CYS A 568 -23.32 0.06 -13.05
CA CYS A 568 -23.41 0.05 -11.58
C CYS A 568 -24.88 -0.06 -11.14
N ASP A 569 -25.08 -0.34 -9.84
CA ASP A 569 -26.41 -0.40 -9.23
C ASP A 569 -27.27 0.85 -9.52
N VAL A 570 -26.68 2.04 -9.42
CA VAL A 570 -27.38 3.31 -9.69
C VAL A 570 -27.76 3.44 -11.15
N CYS A 571 -26.85 3.16 -12.08
CA CYS A 571 -27.17 3.26 -13.51
C CYS A 571 -28.22 2.24 -13.94
N LEU A 572 -28.25 1.06 -13.34
CA LEU A 572 -29.23 0.00 -13.66
C LEU A 572 -30.59 0.23 -13.00
N SER A 573 -30.62 0.78 -11.79
CA SER A 573 -31.89 1.05 -11.09
C SER A 573 -32.62 2.31 -11.59
N THR A 574 -31.88 3.22 -12.23
CA THR A 574 -32.45 4.48 -12.75
C THR A 574 -32.08 4.62 -14.23
N PRO A 575 -32.77 3.91 -15.14
CA PRO A 575 -32.50 3.98 -16.58
C PRO A 575 -32.55 5.40 -17.15
N SER A 576 -33.08 6.36 -16.39
CA SER A 576 -33.34 7.74 -16.81
C SER A 576 -32.53 8.82 -16.10
N VAL A 577 -31.56 8.50 -15.21
CA VAL A 577 -30.72 9.55 -14.64
C VAL A 577 -29.70 10.01 -15.69
N GLY A 578 -30.14 10.96 -16.48
CA GLY A 578 -29.39 11.60 -17.56
C GLY A 578 -29.74 11.12 -18.98
N LEU A 579 -30.39 9.97 -19.14
CA LEU A 579 -30.77 9.48 -20.46
C LEU A 579 -32.27 9.61 -20.67
N LYS A 580 -32.67 10.49 -21.56
CA LYS A 580 -34.08 10.59 -21.97
C LYS A 580 -34.46 9.36 -22.76
N HIS A 581 -35.59 8.72 -22.45
CA HIS A 581 -36.04 7.46 -23.05
C HIS A 581 -36.04 7.50 -24.59
N TYR A 582 -36.39 8.66 -25.17
CA TYR A 582 -36.36 8.83 -26.60
C TYR A 582 -34.95 8.77 -27.22
N ILE A 583 -33.90 9.23 -26.50
CA ILE A 583 -32.51 9.11 -26.99
C ILE A 583 -32.08 7.63 -27.04
N LEU A 584 -32.51 6.85 -26.05
CA LEU A 584 -32.24 5.41 -26.02
C LEU A 584 -32.92 4.68 -27.18
N GLU A 585 -34.20 4.99 -27.41
CA GLU A 585 -34.97 4.43 -28.50
C GLU A 585 -34.41 4.83 -29.87
N ASP A 586 -34.07 6.11 -30.07
CA ASP A 586 -33.49 6.59 -31.31
C ASP A 586 -32.11 5.99 -31.57
N CYS A 587 -31.24 5.84 -30.55
CA CYS A 587 -29.98 5.13 -30.69
C CYS A 587 -30.20 3.65 -31.05
N LYS A 588 -31.12 2.97 -30.38
CA LYS A 588 -31.46 1.57 -30.68
C LYS A 588 -31.95 1.38 -32.10
N ASN A 589 -32.91 2.21 -32.54
CA ASN A 589 -33.46 2.15 -33.86
C ASN A 589 -32.41 2.45 -34.95
N LEU A 590 -31.56 3.44 -34.73
CA LEU A 590 -30.48 3.76 -35.66
C LEU A 590 -29.49 2.60 -35.79
N LEU A 591 -29.02 2.00 -34.66
CA LEU A 591 -28.10 0.87 -34.67
C LEU A 591 -28.70 -0.36 -35.38
N ILE A 592 -29.98 -0.67 -35.16
CA ILE A 592 -30.70 -1.73 -35.87
C ILE A 592 -30.76 -1.44 -37.38
N SER A 593 -31.09 -0.21 -37.76
CA SER A 593 -31.16 0.21 -39.16
C SER A 593 -29.79 0.12 -39.84
N ILE A 594 -28.71 0.48 -39.19
CA ILE A 594 -27.34 0.40 -39.69
C ILE A 594 -26.96 -1.07 -39.94
N TYR A 595 -27.26 -1.94 -38.99
CA TYR A 595 -27.00 -3.37 -39.15
C TYR A 595 -27.80 -3.99 -40.28
N GLN A 596 -29.08 -3.66 -40.39
CA GLN A 596 -29.95 -4.12 -41.50
C GLN A 596 -29.46 -3.66 -42.87
N ASN A 597 -28.75 -2.54 -42.95
CA ASN A 597 -28.11 -2.06 -44.17
C ASN A 597 -26.74 -2.71 -44.46
N GLY A 598 -26.33 -3.71 -43.67
CA GLY A 598 -25.11 -4.49 -43.88
C GLY A 598 -23.83 -3.85 -43.34
N GLN A 599 -23.94 -2.84 -42.48
CA GLN A 599 -22.79 -2.20 -41.85
C GLN A 599 -22.60 -2.75 -40.44
N GLU A 600 -21.51 -3.50 -40.21
CA GLU A 600 -21.20 -4.15 -38.92
C GLU A 600 -20.34 -3.27 -38.00
N ILE A 601 -19.68 -2.26 -38.53
CA ILE A 601 -18.81 -1.35 -37.76
C ILE A 601 -19.18 0.08 -38.11
N ILE A 602 -19.42 0.90 -37.10
CA ILE A 602 -19.72 2.33 -37.24
C ILE A 602 -18.86 3.17 -36.29
N ASN A 603 -18.49 4.37 -36.72
CA ASN A 603 -17.80 5.32 -35.85
C ASN A 603 -18.81 6.05 -34.95
N LEU A 604 -18.47 6.24 -33.67
CA LEU A 604 -19.29 6.97 -32.71
C LEU A 604 -19.68 8.37 -33.21
N GLN A 605 -18.74 9.05 -33.90
CA GLN A 605 -18.99 10.39 -34.45
C GLN A 605 -20.08 10.40 -35.53
N GLU A 606 -20.24 9.31 -36.29
CA GLU A 606 -21.32 9.17 -37.28
C GLU A 606 -22.68 9.08 -36.60
N ILE A 607 -22.77 8.35 -35.47
CA ILE A 607 -24.02 8.25 -34.69
C ILE A 607 -24.35 9.61 -34.05
N ILE A 608 -23.34 10.33 -33.52
CA ILE A 608 -23.52 11.67 -32.94
C ILE A 608 -24.07 12.63 -34.02
N ASN A 609 -23.50 12.60 -35.19
CA ASN A 609 -23.93 13.47 -36.30
C ASN A 609 -25.35 13.13 -36.81
N ALA A 610 -25.69 11.84 -36.81
CA ALA A 610 -27.00 11.38 -37.27
C ALA A 610 -28.14 11.76 -36.31
N LEU A 611 -27.91 11.59 -35.00
CA LEU A 611 -28.95 11.80 -33.98
C LEU A 611 -29.03 13.23 -33.48
N LYS A 612 -27.99 14.05 -33.67
CA LYS A 612 -27.91 15.46 -33.24
C LYS A 612 -28.19 15.71 -31.74
N TYR A 613 -27.96 14.69 -30.92
CA TYR A 613 -27.96 14.80 -29.45
C TYR A 613 -26.57 15.09 -28.91
N ASN A 614 -26.48 15.36 -27.59
CA ASN A 614 -25.20 15.56 -26.93
C ASN A 614 -24.37 14.24 -27.00
N ALA A 615 -23.10 14.33 -27.35
CA ALA A 615 -22.22 13.20 -27.48
C ALA A 615 -22.17 12.32 -26.21
N SER A 616 -22.25 12.94 -25.03
CA SER A 616 -22.30 12.24 -23.74
C SER A 616 -23.56 11.39 -23.56
N ASP A 617 -24.72 11.88 -24.04
CA ASP A 617 -25.99 11.18 -23.91
C ASP A 617 -26.06 10.00 -24.91
N ILE A 618 -25.52 10.16 -26.10
CA ILE A 618 -25.42 9.10 -27.10
C ILE A 618 -24.50 7.99 -26.65
N LEU A 619 -23.33 8.34 -26.13
CA LEU A 619 -22.38 7.37 -25.60
C LEU A 619 -22.95 6.58 -24.41
N LEU A 620 -23.73 7.26 -23.57
CA LEU A 620 -24.43 6.64 -22.46
C LEU A 620 -25.51 5.67 -22.96
N ALA A 621 -26.28 6.06 -24.00
CA ALA A 621 -27.29 5.22 -24.63
C ALA A 621 -26.68 3.95 -25.24
N ILE A 622 -25.58 4.09 -25.97
CA ILE A 622 -24.89 2.96 -26.61
C ILE A 622 -24.32 2.01 -25.56
N ARG A 623 -23.72 2.53 -24.52
CA ARG A 623 -23.21 1.71 -23.37
C ARG A 623 -24.35 1.01 -22.64
N PHE A 624 -25.47 1.67 -22.44
CA PHE A 624 -26.66 1.05 -21.84
C PHE A 624 -27.18 -0.09 -22.73
N LEU A 625 -27.32 0.14 -24.03
CA LEU A 625 -27.75 -0.86 -24.98
C LEU A 625 -26.80 -2.06 -25.08
N SER A 626 -25.50 -1.85 -24.97
CA SER A 626 -24.53 -2.96 -25.01
C SER A 626 -24.64 -3.91 -23.80
N VAL A 627 -25.23 -3.46 -22.69
CA VAL A 627 -25.43 -4.25 -21.47
C VAL A 627 -26.82 -4.85 -21.40
N GLU A 628 -27.85 -4.05 -21.74
CA GLU A 628 -29.26 -4.42 -21.54
C GLU A 628 -29.89 -5.12 -22.77
N THR A 629 -29.23 -5.03 -23.92
CA THR A 629 -29.70 -5.70 -25.16
C THR A 629 -28.58 -6.57 -25.75
N PRO A 630 -28.22 -7.69 -25.06
CA PRO A 630 -27.17 -8.59 -25.57
C PRO A 630 -27.48 -9.15 -26.95
N GLU A 631 -28.75 -9.17 -27.34
CA GLU A 631 -29.24 -9.57 -28.68
C GLU A 631 -28.66 -8.71 -29.81
N LEU A 632 -28.29 -7.44 -29.53
CA LEU A 632 -27.67 -6.55 -30.51
C LEU A 632 -26.17 -6.82 -30.70
N GLY A 633 -25.54 -7.60 -29.83
CA GLY A 633 -24.11 -7.94 -29.89
C GLY A 633 -23.22 -6.72 -30.03
N LEU A 634 -23.50 -5.68 -29.24
CA LEU A 634 -22.78 -4.39 -29.27
C LEU A 634 -21.43 -4.51 -28.57
N GLU A 635 -20.36 -4.26 -29.29
CA GLU A 635 -18.99 -4.20 -28.80
C GLU A 635 -18.39 -2.80 -29.05
N ILE A 636 -17.92 -2.13 -28.01
CA ILE A 636 -17.32 -0.79 -28.11
C ILE A 636 -15.80 -0.95 -28.11
N ILE A 637 -15.13 -0.56 -29.19
CA ILE A 637 -13.68 -0.66 -29.38
C ILE A 637 -13.13 0.76 -29.66
N GLY A 638 -12.79 1.49 -28.62
CA GLY A 638 -12.40 2.91 -28.74
C GLY A 638 -13.57 3.76 -29.26
N ASP A 639 -13.38 4.46 -30.38
CA ASP A 639 -14.41 5.24 -31.05
C ASP A 639 -15.23 4.43 -32.08
N LEU A 640 -14.98 3.13 -32.17
CA LEU A 640 -15.71 2.24 -33.09
C LEU A 640 -16.72 1.38 -32.31
N ILE A 641 -17.88 1.20 -32.89
CA ILE A 641 -18.95 0.34 -32.38
C ILE A 641 -19.15 -0.79 -33.37
N ARG A 642 -18.99 -2.02 -32.87
CA ARG A 642 -19.23 -3.23 -33.64
C ARG A 642 -20.59 -3.80 -33.29
N LEU A 643 -21.32 -4.20 -34.31
CA LEU A 643 -22.63 -4.83 -34.22
C LEU A 643 -22.49 -6.29 -34.68
N SER A 644 -22.78 -7.24 -33.80
CA SER A 644 -22.80 -8.67 -34.11
C SER A 644 -23.99 -9.34 -33.42
N PRO A 645 -25.23 -9.03 -33.86
CA PRO A 645 -26.41 -9.62 -33.26
C PRO A 645 -26.35 -11.15 -33.32
N GLN A 646 -26.66 -11.78 -32.20
CA GLN A 646 -26.82 -13.22 -32.15
C GLN A 646 -28.11 -13.55 -32.94
N THR A 647 -27.95 -14.12 -34.13
CA THR A 647 -29.06 -14.78 -34.81
C THR A 647 -29.47 -16.01 -34.02
N GLU A 648 -30.73 -16.09 -33.56
CA GLU A 648 -31.33 -17.30 -33.01
C GLU A 648 -31.17 -18.52 -33.93
#